data_5da5528040eaea94240e35910ae0c1d4
#
_entry.id   5da5528040eaea94240e35910ae0c1d4
#
_cell.length_a   1.000
_cell.length_b   1.000
_cell.length_c   1.000
_cell.angle_alpha   90.00
_cell.angle_beta   90.00
_cell.angle_gamma   90.00
#
_symmetry.space_group_name_H-M   'P 1'
#
loop_
_entity.id
_entity.type
_entity.pdbx_description
1 polymer ?
#
loop_
_entity_poly.entity_id
_entity_poly.type
_entity_poly.pdbx_seq_one_letter_code
_entity_poly.pdbx_strand_id
1 'polypeptide(L)'
;MVETTQVVIGVYGFLIVAYVYAFMRQKTARRKAASMKVELDSMASAFNEVHRELATMNDGIDSILEEGGPAHDRLAAHTALESAERIIRRQGNLSVGGLCEIVTHPARLLARAMEHHRSESEGSLIGMGTLTLRLADILDSSGIRPDDLGLNSSEFERLGCLFEEHEDLNNARDAYEASLRGGHRYDAMSGLLRILRSMGASSDLVEALESHIIAEPDEVAALVEQLSLLPESDARNRRNKKRLSSIGWDEETEVELVGSLGGLRARATGPSMTEVSPSVKIKRAASRIVNGKPDEGLEILDMLSMEDRSTPEVLLLRAKASHLKGDHELALKLIRKSGSDSDESVLLEVSAMVSMGESESALKRLTNLVHDDRRTAALCEATAKLAVAMGLLEVAWKVLDECEEEAWTIGVLDARAMALVHKANTQRDQTGSISCDIVSDLEECGRKMVGMDREDHRGWLTASMAHRMNDNLEDAETCIVRARRIAEREPRVLIEEARVRIDRMEFEEARSVLMECDKLRADEVEVGFLIGLSYAREGRIEDAERRFSSVLRLDASHVSARLNLASAYLSRNQYSEAANHAMLVVESSPNNPSAMRRASEAMIGLSEWSQAIELLENSLLIDEGHVPSMTMLSSCLLRTGRGEQAEEMLNEAIRIDPGQSGPWSCRGSLYLEFNRIAEATSDLEKAWECDPRRSDVLMKLAELEERAGDFRAASIRWRQVLDLDPTDQHARSRLEVVRAMAPGTTERVHLR
;
A
#
# COMPACT_ATOMS: atom_id res chain seq x y z
N MET A 1 20.80 -2.96 -12.96
CA MET A 1 21.14 -4.19 -13.73
C MET A 1 21.72 -5.31 -12.85
N VAL A 2 22.57 -5.07 -11.87
CA VAL A 2 23.08 -6.14 -10.97
C VAL A 2 22.00 -6.66 -10.02
N GLU A 3 21.08 -5.82 -9.56
CA GLU A 3 20.00 -6.22 -8.64
C GLU A 3 18.90 -7.07 -9.28
N THR A 4 18.52 -6.79 -10.53
CA THR A 4 17.52 -7.60 -11.25
C THR A 4 18.02 -9.02 -11.56
N THR A 5 19.31 -9.18 -11.82
CA THR A 5 19.92 -10.50 -12.04
C THR A 5 19.95 -11.35 -10.75
N GLN A 6 20.11 -10.72 -9.58
CA GLN A 6 20.10 -11.44 -8.31
C GLN A 6 18.69 -11.91 -7.90
N VAL A 7 17.64 -11.14 -8.21
CA VAL A 7 16.25 -11.52 -7.91
C VAL A 7 15.81 -12.70 -8.77
N VAL A 8 16.12 -12.71 -10.05
CA VAL A 8 15.81 -13.84 -10.95
C VAL A 8 16.53 -15.13 -10.53
N ILE A 9 17.78 -15.03 -10.11
CA ILE A 9 18.55 -16.18 -9.56
C ILE A 9 17.91 -16.68 -8.26
N GLY A 10 17.41 -15.79 -7.39
CA GLY A 10 16.72 -16.13 -6.15
C GLY A 10 15.43 -16.91 -6.37
N VAL A 11 14.57 -16.46 -7.27
CA VAL A 11 13.27 -17.10 -7.55
C VAL A 11 13.45 -18.50 -8.18
N TYR A 12 14.35 -18.64 -9.14
CA TYR A 12 14.65 -19.95 -9.73
C TYR A 12 15.35 -20.90 -8.74
N GLY A 13 16.20 -20.39 -7.88
CA GLY A 13 16.83 -21.16 -6.79
C GLY A 13 15.78 -21.70 -5.81
N PHE A 14 14.78 -20.91 -5.45
CA PHE A 14 13.71 -21.32 -4.54
C PHE A 14 12.77 -22.37 -5.16
N LEU A 15 12.39 -22.22 -6.43
CA LEU A 15 11.57 -23.20 -7.16
C LEU A 15 12.29 -24.54 -7.33
N ILE A 16 13.59 -24.54 -7.57
CA ILE A 16 14.41 -25.76 -7.66
C ILE A 16 14.49 -26.45 -6.28
N VAL A 17 14.69 -25.69 -5.22
CA VAL A 17 14.75 -26.23 -3.84
C VAL A 17 13.40 -26.77 -3.40
N ALA A 18 12.29 -26.07 -3.67
CA ALA A 18 10.94 -26.54 -3.35
C ALA A 18 10.56 -27.81 -4.15
N TYR A 19 10.94 -27.89 -5.42
CA TYR A 19 10.73 -29.07 -6.26
C TYR A 19 11.56 -30.28 -5.79
N VAL A 20 12.82 -30.08 -5.46
CA VAL A 20 13.71 -31.11 -4.91
C VAL A 20 13.22 -31.60 -3.54
N TYR A 21 12.71 -30.70 -2.69
CA TYR A 21 12.17 -31.06 -1.37
C TYR A 21 10.86 -31.86 -1.47
N ALA A 22 9.95 -31.48 -2.38
CA ALA A 22 8.71 -32.23 -2.64
C ALA A 22 9.01 -33.65 -3.17
N PHE A 23 10.06 -33.81 -3.99
CA PHE A 23 10.45 -35.08 -4.59
C PHE A 23 11.18 -36.02 -3.60
N MET A 24 11.93 -35.49 -2.61
CA MET A 24 12.61 -36.30 -1.58
C MET A 24 11.63 -37.05 -0.66
N ARG A 25 10.38 -36.66 -0.60
CA ARG A 25 9.32 -37.28 0.23
C ARG A 25 8.74 -38.58 -0.35
N GLN A 26 8.99 -38.91 -1.61
CA GLN A 26 8.46 -40.12 -2.25
C GLN A 26 9.55 -41.19 -2.46
N LYS A 27 9.45 -42.29 -1.72
CA LYS A 27 10.42 -43.39 -1.62
C LYS A 27 10.75 -44.19 -2.92
N THR A 28 10.17 -43.83 -4.08
CA THR A 28 10.32 -44.52 -5.38
C THR A 28 11.26 -43.80 -6.38
N ALA A 29 11.96 -42.79 -5.94
CA ALA A 29 12.53 -41.76 -6.79
C ALA A 29 14.02 -41.85 -7.13
N ARG A 30 14.80 -42.77 -6.53
CA ARG A 30 16.27 -42.77 -6.73
C ARG A 30 16.75 -42.95 -8.18
N ARG A 31 16.03 -43.67 -9.04
CA ARG A 31 16.40 -43.82 -10.45
C ARG A 31 15.95 -42.64 -11.32
N LYS A 32 14.78 -42.02 -11.05
CA LYS A 32 14.33 -40.81 -11.72
C LYS A 32 15.12 -39.56 -11.31
N ALA A 33 15.59 -39.52 -10.04
CA ALA A 33 16.42 -38.41 -9.54
C ALA A 33 17.79 -38.30 -10.23
N ALA A 34 18.40 -39.41 -10.59
CA ALA A 34 19.66 -39.40 -11.33
C ALA A 34 19.50 -38.91 -12.76
N SER A 35 18.40 -39.29 -13.47
CA SER A 35 18.07 -38.79 -14.81
C SER A 35 17.73 -37.29 -14.78
N MET A 36 16.93 -36.86 -13.80
CA MET A 36 16.58 -35.43 -13.64
C MET A 36 17.78 -34.58 -13.20
N LYS A 37 18.70 -35.12 -12.42
CA LYS A 37 19.94 -34.41 -12.08
C LYS A 37 20.80 -34.16 -13.34
N VAL A 38 20.91 -35.13 -14.23
CA VAL A 38 21.62 -34.96 -15.50
C VAL A 38 20.93 -33.94 -16.41
N GLU A 39 19.59 -33.93 -16.45
CA GLU A 39 18.83 -32.89 -17.18
C GLU A 39 19.01 -31.51 -16.54
N LEU A 40 18.96 -31.42 -15.21
CA LEU A 40 19.16 -30.16 -14.46
C LEU A 40 20.59 -29.63 -14.64
N ASP A 41 21.60 -30.49 -14.58
CA ASP A 41 23.00 -30.13 -14.82
C ASP A 41 23.21 -29.69 -16.28
N SER A 42 22.51 -30.33 -17.24
CA SER A 42 22.49 -29.92 -18.64
C SER A 42 21.82 -28.57 -18.85
N MET A 43 20.66 -28.33 -18.23
CA MET A 43 19.95 -27.05 -18.27
C MET A 43 20.76 -25.94 -17.57
N ALA A 44 21.38 -26.21 -16.44
CA ALA A 44 22.26 -25.25 -15.75
C ALA A 44 23.51 -24.92 -16.58
N SER A 45 24.06 -25.90 -17.30
CA SER A 45 25.19 -25.68 -18.23
C SER A 45 24.77 -24.78 -19.41
N ALA A 46 23.62 -25.07 -20.02
CA ALA A 46 23.06 -24.26 -21.09
C ALA A 46 22.74 -22.83 -20.66
N PHE A 47 22.15 -22.67 -19.45
CA PHE A 47 21.87 -21.37 -18.86
C PHE A 47 23.15 -20.56 -18.58
N ASN A 48 24.20 -21.19 -18.05
CA ASN A 48 25.49 -20.52 -17.85
C ASN A 48 26.21 -20.16 -19.15
N GLU A 49 25.99 -20.92 -20.22
CA GLU A 49 26.53 -20.60 -21.56
C GLU A 49 25.81 -19.38 -22.15
N VAL A 50 24.47 -19.33 -22.07
CA VAL A 50 23.68 -18.16 -22.50
C VAL A 50 24.09 -16.91 -21.71
N HIS A 51 24.22 -17.01 -20.39
CA HIS A 51 24.66 -15.89 -19.55
C HIS A 51 26.07 -15.38 -19.90
N ARG A 52 26.97 -16.28 -20.27
CA ARG A 52 28.31 -15.91 -20.68
C ARG A 52 28.30 -15.25 -22.08
N GLU A 53 27.50 -15.74 -23.01
CA GLU A 53 27.31 -15.12 -24.33
C GLU A 53 26.65 -13.74 -24.21
N LEU A 54 25.63 -13.59 -23.35
CA LEU A 54 25.00 -12.30 -23.04
C LEU A 54 25.98 -11.29 -22.39
N ALA A 55 26.84 -11.75 -21.51
CA ALA A 55 27.84 -10.89 -20.87
C ALA A 55 28.86 -10.37 -21.89
N THR A 56 29.39 -11.26 -22.78
CA THR A 56 30.31 -10.85 -23.84
C THR A 56 29.66 -9.95 -24.87
N MET A 57 28.37 -10.12 -25.12
CA MET A 57 27.57 -9.24 -25.97
C MET A 57 27.46 -7.84 -25.36
N ASN A 58 27.11 -7.77 -24.06
CA ASN A 58 26.95 -6.50 -23.37
C ASN A 58 28.27 -5.71 -23.32
N ASP A 59 29.40 -6.38 -23.03
CA ASP A 59 30.73 -5.72 -23.05
C ASP A 59 31.07 -5.14 -24.44
N GLY A 60 30.73 -5.83 -25.51
CA GLY A 60 30.92 -5.34 -26.87
C GLY A 60 30.00 -4.17 -27.25
N ILE A 61 28.74 -4.20 -26.76
CA ILE A 61 27.78 -3.14 -26.99
C ILE A 61 28.13 -1.89 -26.18
N ASP A 62 28.53 -2.06 -24.90
CA ASP A 62 28.97 -0.93 -24.06
C ASP A 62 30.16 -0.19 -24.68
N SER A 63 31.10 -0.92 -25.31
CA SER A 63 32.21 -0.31 -26.06
C SER A 63 31.75 0.52 -27.27
N ILE A 64 30.70 0.07 -27.97
CA ILE A 64 30.12 0.82 -29.11
C ILE A 64 29.40 2.08 -28.60
N LEU A 65 28.69 1.98 -27.45
CA LEU A 65 27.93 3.09 -26.87
C LEU A 65 28.84 4.17 -26.24
N GLU A 66 30.04 3.81 -25.76
CA GLU A 66 31.04 4.76 -25.26
C GLU A 66 31.51 5.76 -26.30
N GLU A 67 31.51 5.38 -27.60
CA GLU A 67 31.88 6.29 -28.69
C GLU A 67 30.82 7.36 -28.96
N GLY A 68 29.56 7.09 -28.61
CA GLY A 68 28.42 8.01 -28.62
C GLY A 68 27.89 8.42 -29.99
N GLY A 69 26.59 8.77 -30.05
CA GLY A 69 25.92 9.31 -31.23
C GLY A 69 24.96 8.34 -31.95
N PRO A 70 24.04 8.87 -32.78
CA PRO A 70 22.93 8.10 -33.38
C PRO A 70 23.34 6.90 -34.22
N ALA A 71 24.51 7.00 -34.88
CA ALA A 71 25.06 5.90 -35.70
C ALA A 71 25.53 4.74 -34.81
N HIS A 72 26.07 5.03 -33.64
CA HIS A 72 26.55 4.03 -32.70
C HIS A 72 25.37 3.35 -31.97
N ASP A 73 24.30 4.05 -31.66
CA ASP A 73 23.06 3.46 -31.09
C ASP A 73 22.44 2.45 -32.09
N ARG A 74 22.42 2.76 -33.38
CA ARG A 74 21.96 1.82 -34.43
C ARG A 74 22.88 0.62 -34.60
N LEU A 75 24.18 0.83 -34.53
CA LEU A 75 25.16 -0.25 -34.61
C LEU A 75 25.06 -1.17 -33.39
N ALA A 76 24.86 -0.59 -32.20
CA ALA A 76 24.63 -1.34 -30.96
C ALA A 76 23.35 -2.18 -31.06
N ALA A 77 22.23 -1.62 -31.55
CA ALA A 77 20.99 -2.35 -31.77
C ALA A 77 21.16 -3.48 -32.81
N HIS A 78 21.85 -3.24 -33.91
CA HIS A 78 22.14 -4.25 -34.91
C HIS A 78 22.96 -5.41 -34.33
N THR A 79 24.03 -5.11 -33.61
CA THR A 79 24.90 -6.11 -32.98
C THR A 79 24.16 -6.95 -31.96
N ALA A 80 23.29 -6.30 -31.15
CA ALA A 80 22.45 -6.95 -30.16
C ALA A 80 21.43 -7.90 -30.81
N LEU A 81 20.72 -7.47 -31.86
CA LEU A 81 19.77 -8.31 -32.59
C LEU A 81 20.46 -9.51 -33.24
N GLU A 82 21.61 -9.32 -33.90
CA GLU A 82 22.38 -10.41 -34.52
C GLU A 82 22.82 -11.45 -33.47
N SER A 83 23.22 -10.99 -32.31
CA SER A 83 23.62 -11.87 -31.20
C SER A 83 22.43 -12.61 -30.59
N ALA A 84 21.30 -11.94 -30.42
CA ALA A 84 20.06 -12.56 -29.96
C ALA A 84 19.60 -13.67 -30.92
N GLU A 85 19.55 -13.41 -32.23
CA GLU A 85 19.24 -14.42 -33.25
C GLU A 85 20.17 -15.62 -33.17
N ARG A 86 21.47 -15.38 -33.00
CA ARG A 86 22.48 -16.45 -32.90
C ARG A 86 22.26 -17.33 -31.68
N ILE A 87 21.96 -16.74 -30.54
CA ILE A 87 21.67 -17.45 -29.29
C ILE A 87 20.39 -18.27 -29.43
N ILE A 88 19.32 -17.67 -29.96
CA ILE A 88 18.01 -18.34 -30.14
C ILE A 88 18.15 -19.54 -31.10
N ARG A 89 18.86 -19.38 -32.22
CA ARG A 89 19.08 -20.46 -33.18
C ARG A 89 19.91 -21.64 -32.66
N ARG A 90 20.85 -21.38 -31.73
CA ARG A 90 21.69 -22.43 -31.14
C ARG A 90 20.98 -23.23 -30.05
N GLN A 91 20.08 -22.60 -29.32
CA GLN A 91 19.47 -23.16 -28.11
C GLN A 91 17.97 -23.39 -28.31
N GLY A 92 17.58 -24.35 -29.17
CA GLY A 92 16.20 -24.62 -29.58
C GLY A 92 15.17 -24.99 -28.47
N ASN A 93 15.50 -24.93 -27.18
CA ASN A 93 14.62 -25.29 -26.04
C ASN A 93 14.70 -24.28 -24.86
N LEU A 94 14.81 -23.00 -25.15
CA LEU A 94 14.76 -21.97 -24.10
C LEU A 94 13.32 -21.78 -23.57
N SER A 95 13.18 -21.51 -22.27
CA SER A 95 11.90 -21.10 -21.69
C SER A 95 11.51 -19.71 -22.19
N VAL A 96 10.21 -19.38 -22.19
CA VAL A 96 9.72 -18.03 -22.57
C VAL A 96 10.44 -16.93 -21.78
N GLY A 97 10.65 -17.11 -20.47
CA GLY A 97 11.39 -16.14 -19.66
C GLY A 97 12.85 -15.95 -20.09
N GLY A 98 13.55 -17.02 -20.49
CA GLY A 98 14.92 -16.92 -21.00
C GLY A 98 14.98 -16.24 -22.38
N LEU A 99 13.97 -16.45 -23.21
CA LEU A 99 13.84 -15.76 -24.51
C LEU A 99 13.55 -14.27 -24.31
N CYS A 100 12.65 -13.90 -23.40
CA CYS A 100 12.37 -12.50 -23.05
C CYS A 100 13.64 -11.76 -22.60
N GLU A 101 14.46 -12.38 -21.75
CA GLU A 101 15.72 -11.80 -21.26
C GLU A 101 16.70 -11.49 -22.41
N ILE A 102 16.79 -12.39 -23.39
CA ILE A 102 17.66 -12.22 -24.58
C ILE A 102 17.16 -11.08 -25.48
N VAL A 103 15.85 -10.93 -25.65
CA VAL A 103 15.23 -9.98 -26.58
C VAL A 103 15.04 -8.58 -25.98
N THR A 104 14.88 -8.46 -24.66
CA THR A 104 14.64 -7.17 -23.98
C THR A 104 15.74 -6.14 -24.22
N HIS A 105 17.02 -6.55 -24.18
CA HIS A 105 18.14 -5.63 -24.40
C HIS A 105 18.21 -5.08 -25.82
N PRO A 106 18.14 -5.90 -26.89
CA PRO A 106 18.02 -5.42 -28.27
C PRO A 106 16.82 -4.47 -28.49
N ALA A 107 15.65 -4.80 -27.95
CA ALA A 107 14.45 -3.97 -28.06
C ALA A 107 14.65 -2.58 -27.40
N ARG A 108 15.29 -2.55 -26.24
CA ARG A 108 15.64 -1.29 -25.54
C ARG A 108 16.61 -0.43 -26.33
N LEU A 109 17.63 -1.03 -26.93
CA LEU A 109 18.59 -0.32 -27.79
C LEU A 109 17.94 0.25 -29.04
N LEU A 110 17.01 -0.49 -29.64
CA LEU A 110 16.24 -0.02 -30.78
C LEU A 110 15.32 1.16 -30.42
N ALA A 111 14.64 1.09 -29.28
CA ALA A 111 13.82 2.18 -28.77
C ALA A 111 14.65 3.44 -28.45
N ARG A 112 15.89 3.26 -27.94
CA ARG A 112 16.83 4.36 -27.71
C ARG A 112 17.34 4.97 -29.02
N ALA A 113 17.68 4.16 -30.01
CA ALA A 113 18.12 4.63 -31.33
C ALA A 113 17.05 5.52 -32.00
N MET A 114 15.75 5.24 -31.77
CA MET A 114 14.66 6.07 -32.27
C MET A 114 14.60 7.46 -31.60
N GLU A 115 14.99 7.59 -30.35
CA GLU A 115 14.99 8.89 -29.66
C GLU A 115 15.87 9.93 -30.38
N HIS A 116 17.04 9.49 -30.88
CA HIS A 116 17.96 10.34 -31.61
C HIS A 116 17.55 10.54 -33.08
N HIS A 117 16.73 9.63 -33.61
CA HIS A 117 16.35 9.65 -35.02
C HIS A 117 15.32 10.75 -35.35
N ARG A 118 14.40 11.10 -34.44
CA ARG A 118 13.43 12.20 -34.64
C ARG A 118 14.06 13.58 -34.81
N SER A 119 15.35 13.73 -34.52
CA SER A 119 16.11 14.98 -34.67
C SER A 119 16.90 15.11 -35.98
N GLU A 120 16.97 14.08 -36.82
CA GLU A 120 17.73 14.07 -38.07
C GLU A 120 16.82 13.89 -39.32
N SER A 121 17.18 14.50 -40.43
CA SER A 121 16.42 14.53 -41.69
C SER A 121 16.28 13.18 -42.40
N GLU A 122 15.25 12.99 -43.18
CA GLU A 122 14.67 11.84 -43.86
C GLU A 122 15.60 10.79 -44.53
N GLY A 123 16.91 10.96 -44.58
CA GLY A 123 17.81 10.05 -45.31
C GLY A 123 18.23 8.75 -44.57
N SER A 124 17.86 8.59 -43.32
CA SER A 124 18.39 7.56 -42.40
C SER A 124 17.40 6.44 -42.04
N LEU A 125 16.17 6.47 -42.53
CA LEU A 125 15.08 5.53 -42.24
C LEU A 125 15.33 4.08 -42.62
N ILE A 126 16.05 3.83 -43.72
CA ILE A 126 16.25 2.48 -44.29
C ILE A 126 16.98 1.52 -43.32
N GLY A 127 17.88 2.04 -42.49
CA GLY A 127 18.56 1.22 -41.47
C GLY A 127 17.69 0.79 -40.31
N MET A 128 16.81 1.69 -39.82
CA MET A 128 15.91 1.42 -38.69
C MET A 128 14.83 0.41 -39.05
N GLY A 129 14.25 0.53 -40.26
CA GLY A 129 13.22 -0.41 -40.74
C GLY A 129 13.70 -1.85 -40.78
N THR A 130 14.92 -2.07 -41.25
CA THR A 130 15.49 -3.42 -41.28
C THR A 130 15.67 -3.99 -39.88
N LEU A 131 16.06 -3.16 -38.90
CA LEU A 131 16.24 -3.58 -37.51
C LEU A 131 14.89 -3.87 -36.84
N THR A 132 13.87 -3.07 -37.13
CA THR A 132 12.48 -3.25 -36.60
C THR A 132 11.88 -4.55 -37.14
N LEU A 133 12.00 -4.82 -38.45
CA LEU A 133 11.53 -6.08 -39.07
C LEU A 133 12.25 -7.30 -38.47
N ARG A 134 13.55 -7.22 -38.22
CA ARG A 134 14.30 -8.32 -37.59
C ARG A 134 13.83 -8.55 -36.14
N LEU A 135 13.53 -7.49 -35.39
CA LEU A 135 12.96 -7.63 -34.03
C LEU A 135 11.58 -8.29 -34.12
N ALA A 136 10.72 -7.85 -35.03
CA ALA A 136 9.42 -8.46 -35.27
C ALA A 136 9.53 -9.97 -35.59
N ASP A 137 10.41 -10.35 -36.55
CA ASP A 137 10.67 -11.74 -36.87
C ASP A 137 11.15 -12.58 -35.68
N ILE A 138 11.96 -11.99 -34.78
CA ILE A 138 12.40 -12.66 -33.55
C ILE A 138 11.21 -12.86 -32.59
N LEU A 139 10.39 -11.85 -32.39
CA LEU A 139 9.21 -11.91 -31.51
C LEU A 139 8.24 -12.98 -32.03
N ASP A 140 7.87 -12.94 -33.29
CA ASP A 140 6.93 -13.88 -33.91
C ASP A 140 7.46 -15.32 -33.89
N SER A 141 8.73 -15.53 -34.28
CA SER A 141 9.34 -16.87 -34.29
C SER A 141 9.53 -17.47 -32.91
N SER A 142 9.67 -16.62 -31.88
CA SER A 142 9.86 -17.02 -30.47
C SER A 142 8.56 -17.12 -29.70
N GLY A 143 7.44 -16.62 -30.26
CA GLY A 143 6.14 -16.54 -29.57
C GLY A 143 6.12 -15.58 -28.38
N ILE A 144 7.03 -14.60 -28.35
CA ILE A 144 7.11 -13.55 -27.33
C ILE A 144 6.28 -12.37 -27.81
N ARG A 145 5.50 -11.77 -26.92
CA ARG A 145 4.80 -10.51 -27.20
C ARG A 145 5.65 -9.32 -26.75
N PRO A 146 5.51 -8.16 -27.40
CA PRO A 146 6.18 -6.94 -26.94
C PRO A 146 5.94 -6.65 -25.44
N ASP A 147 4.75 -6.92 -24.93
CA ASP A 147 4.36 -6.69 -23.53
C ASP A 147 5.05 -7.63 -22.52
N ASP A 148 5.63 -8.74 -22.95
CA ASP A 148 6.44 -9.62 -22.10
C ASP A 148 7.87 -9.08 -21.88
N LEU A 149 8.28 -8.03 -22.63
CA LEU A 149 9.58 -7.41 -22.51
C LEU A 149 9.65 -6.48 -21.29
N GLY A 150 10.74 -6.51 -20.55
CA GLY A 150 10.96 -5.66 -19.37
C GLY A 150 11.37 -4.22 -19.72
N LEU A 151 10.53 -3.52 -20.48
CA LEU A 151 10.76 -2.15 -20.95
C LEU A 151 9.93 -1.14 -20.12
N ASN A 152 10.32 0.12 -20.13
CA ASN A 152 9.50 1.19 -19.54
C ASN A 152 8.47 1.72 -20.54
N SER A 153 7.47 2.47 -20.05
CA SER A 153 6.37 2.98 -20.89
C SER A 153 6.83 3.83 -22.07
N SER A 154 7.91 4.60 -21.92
CA SER A 154 8.44 5.43 -23.02
C SER A 154 9.16 4.58 -24.08
N GLU A 155 9.84 3.52 -23.66
CA GLU A 155 10.48 2.55 -24.58
C GLU A 155 9.42 1.77 -25.37
N PHE A 156 8.33 1.34 -24.71
CA PHE A 156 7.18 0.71 -25.40
C PHE A 156 6.50 1.62 -26.41
N GLU A 157 6.29 2.90 -26.07
CA GLU A 157 5.70 3.88 -27.00
C GLU A 157 6.54 4.04 -28.26
N ARG A 158 7.87 4.12 -28.12
CA ARG A 158 8.78 4.24 -29.27
C ARG A 158 8.79 2.98 -30.12
N LEU A 159 8.76 1.79 -29.51
CA LEU A 159 8.63 0.53 -30.26
C LEU A 159 7.29 0.46 -30.98
N GLY A 160 6.20 0.90 -30.36
CA GLY A 160 4.89 0.97 -31.00
C GLY A 160 4.91 1.84 -32.25
N CYS A 161 5.55 3.02 -32.20
CA CYS A 161 5.77 3.87 -33.38
C CYS A 161 6.59 3.17 -34.48
N LEU A 162 7.66 2.47 -34.10
CA LEU A 162 8.49 1.76 -35.08
C LEU A 162 7.75 0.63 -35.78
N PHE A 163 7.00 -0.18 -35.05
CA PHE A 163 6.18 -1.24 -35.62
C PHE A 163 5.05 -0.67 -36.51
N GLU A 164 4.43 0.46 -36.09
CA GLU A 164 3.40 1.17 -36.86
C GLU A 164 3.98 1.67 -38.22
N GLU A 165 5.16 2.28 -38.20
CA GLU A 165 5.85 2.78 -39.43
C GLU A 165 6.17 1.66 -40.41
N HIS A 166 6.29 0.43 -39.92
CA HIS A 166 6.58 -0.75 -40.76
C HIS A 166 5.38 -1.67 -40.97
N GLU A 167 4.17 -1.18 -40.71
CA GLU A 167 2.89 -1.89 -40.94
C GLU A 167 2.72 -3.19 -40.15
N ASP A 168 3.51 -3.39 -39.08
CA ASP A 168 3.35 -4.51 -38.16
C ASP A 168 2.33 -4.12 -37.05
N LEU A 169 1.06 -4.16 -37.44
CA LEU A 169 -0.06 -3.65 -36.62
C LEU A 169 -0.26 -4.45 -35.31
N ASN A 170 0.08 -5.74 -35.29
CA ASN A 170 -0.10 -6.55 -34.07
C ASN A 170 0.94 -6.21 -33.03
N ASN A 171 2.22 -6.19 -33.37
CA ASN A 171 3.27 -5.82 -32.43
C ASN A 171 3.19 -4.34 -32.06
N ALA A 172 2.74 -3.45 -32.96
CA ALA A 172 2.46 -2.05 -32.64
C ALA A 172 1.36 -1.90 -31.57
N ARG A 173 0.24 -2.63 -31.73
CA ARG A 173 -0.86 -2.63 -30.74
C ARG A 173 -0.36 -3.08 -29.38
N ASP A 174 0.27 -4.26 -29.30
CA ASP A 174 0.74 -4.85 -28.06
C ASP A 174 1.77 -3.94 -27.34
N ALA A 175 2.63 -3.26 -28.11
CA ALA A 175 3.59 -2.28 -27.56
C ALA A 175 2.90 -1.01 -27.00
N TYR A 176 1.91 -0.44 -27.72
CA TYR A 176 1.15 0.70 -27.21
C TYR A 176 0.31 0.34 -25.97
N GLU A 177 -0.33 -0.84 -25.95
CA GLU A 177 -1.06 -1.32 -24.78
C GLU A 177 -0.12 -1.48 -23.57
N ALA A 178 1.08 -2.03 -23.78
CA ALA A 178 2.10 -2.16 -22.75
C ALA A 178 2.55 -0.77 -22.20
N SER A 179 2.70 0.22 -23.09
CA SER A 179 3.01 1.60 -22.70
C SER A 179 1.94 2.20 -21.78
N LEU A 180 0.66 1.92 -22.06
CA LEU A 180 -0.49 2.46 -21.35
C LEU A 180 -0.74 1.80 -19.97
N ARG A 181 -0.19 0.63 -19.69
CA ARG A 181 -0.26 -0.03 -18.38
C ARG A 181 0.39 0.81 -17.25
N GLY A 182 1.35 1.66 -17.59
CA GLY A 182 2.00 2.59 -16.67
C GLY A 182 1.24 3.91 -16.42
N GLY A 183 0.05 4.05 -17.00
CA GLY A 183 -0.79 5.25 -16.94
C GLY A 183 -1.10 5.83 -18.32
N HIS A 184 -2.11 6.71 -18.36
CA HIS A 184 -2.51 7.34 -19.62
C HIS A 184 -1.40 8.23 -20.20
N ARG A 185 -1.04 7.97 -21.45
CA ARG A 185 -0.07 8.75 -22.26
C ARG A 185 -0.74 9.09 -23.58
N TYR A 186 -0.84 10.38 -23.90
CA TYR A 186 -1.58 10.85 -25.07
C TYR A 186 -1.03 10.26 -26.39
N ASP A 187 0.29 10.25 -26.57
CA ASP A 187 0.92 9.76 -27.81
C ASP A 187 0.73 8.25 -27.98
N ALA A 188 0.89 7.47 -26.91
CA ALA A 188 0.66 6.04 -26.94
C ALA A 188 -0.82 5.70 -27.19
N MET A 189 -1.76 6.42 -26.57
CA MET A 189 -3.18 6.25 -26.81
C MET A 189 -3.55 6.64 -28.24
N SER A 190 -3.01 7.75 -28.74
CA SER A 190 -3.21 8.20 -30.11
C SER A 190 -2.72 7.15 -31.13
N GLY A 191 -1.56 6.52 -30.87
CA GLY A 191 -1.03 5.41 -31.66
C GLY A 191 -1.96 4.20 -31.64
N LEU A 192 -2.37 3.77 -30.44
CA LEU A 192 -3.28 2.63 -30.28
C LEU A 192 -4.58 2.82 -31.02
N LEU A 193 -5.19 3.98 -30.94
CA LEU A 193 -6.45 4.30 -31.65
C LEU A 193 -6.26 4.25 -33.18
N ARG A 194 -5.11 4.71 -33.72
CA ARG A 194 -4.80 4.58 -35.15
C ARG A 194 -4.73 3.11 -35.60
N ILE A 195 -4.00 2.29 -34.80
CA ILE A 195 -3.83 0.86 -35.09
C ILE A 195 -5.18 0.13 -35.04
N LEU A 196 -5.99 0.33 -33.99
CA LEU A 196 -7.29 -0.34 -33.87
C LEU A 196 -8.26 0.04 -35.00
N ARG A 197 -8.21 1.27 -35.50
CA ARG A 197 -8.97 1.68 -36.68
C ARG A 197 -8.48 0.96 -37.95
N SER A 198 -7.18 0.91 -38.17
CA SER A 198 -6.62 0.24 -39.36
C SER A 198 -6.87 -1.28 -39.34
N MET A 199 -6.91 -1.90 -38.16
CA MET A 199 -7.25 -3.31 -37.99
C MET A 199 -8.77 -3.58 -38.07
N GLY A 200 -9.63 -2.58 -38.03
CA GLY A 200 -11.08 -2.73 -37.99
C GLY A 200 -11.60 -3.37 -36.67
N ALA A 201 -10.83 -3.27 -35.59
CA ALA A 201 -11.12 -3.87 -34.29
C ALA A 201 -12.11 -3.02 -33.49
N SER A 202 -13.39 -2.98 -33.92
CA SER A 202 -14.39 -2.08 -33.36
C SER A 202 -14.65 -2.24 -31.86
N SER A 203 -14.58 -3.45 -31.33
CA SER A 203 -14.76 -3.72 -29.89
C SER A 203 -13.65 -3.10 -29.06
N ASP A 204 -12.40 -3.38 -29.44
CA ASP A 204 -11.21 -2.92 -28.73
C ASP A 204 -11.07 -1.40 -28.87
N LEU A 205 -11.47 -0.84 -30.04
CA LEU A 205 -11.54 0.59 -30.27
C LEU A 205 -12.51 1.28 -29.30
N VAL A 206 -13.70 0.70 -29.06
CA VAL A 206 -14.67 1.24 -28.10
C VAL A 206 -14.10 1.26 -26.68
N GLU A 207 -13.38 0.21 -26.26
CA GLU A 207 -12.76 0.14 -24.94
C GLU A 207 -11.58 1.11 -24.79
N ALA A 208 -10.75 1.24 -25.83
CA ALA A 208 -9.66 2.20 -25.84
C ALA A 208 -10.18 3.66 -25.78
N LEU A 209 -11.23 3.97 -26.55
CA LEU A 209 -11.92 5.27 -26.48
C LEU A 209 -12.53 5.53 -25.09
N GLU A 210 -13.09 4.52 -24.44
CA GLU A 210 -13.61 4.65 -23.07
C GLU A 210 -12.48 5.02 -22.09
N SER A 211 -11.35 4.33 -22.15
CA SER A 211 -10.19 4.62 -21.32
C SER A 211 -9.66 6.03 -21.57
N HIS A 212 -9.64 6.46 -22.83
CA HIS A 212 -9.23 7.81 -23.21
C HIS A 212 -10.20 8.87 -22.69
N ILE A 213 -11.52 8.66 -22.83
CA ILE A 213 -12.57 9.56 -22.35
C ILE A 213 -12.55 9.68 -20.81
N ILE A 214 -12.15 8.66 -20.09
CA ILE A 214 -11.96 8.73 -18.64
C ILE A 214 -10.81 9.68 -18.29
N ALA A 215 -9.70 9.62 -19.03
CA ALA A 215 -8.52 10.45 -18.81
C ALA A 215 -8.70 11.90 -19.34
N GLU A 216 -9.31 12.05 -20.51
CA GLU A 216 -9.58 13.32 -21.19
C GLU A 216 -11.09 13.46 -21.47
N PRO A 217 -11.88 13.81 -20.45
CA PRO A 217 -13.34 13.75 -20.51
C PRO A 217 -14.01 14.66 -21.53
N ASP A 218 -13.36 15.74 -21.93
CA ASP A 218 -13.91 16.79 -22.79
C ASP A 218 -13.39 16.68 -24.24
N GLU A 219 -12.70 15.58 -24.57
CA GLU A 219 -12.22 15.36 -25.93
C GLU A 219 -13.41 15.01 -26.84
N VAL A 220 -13.91 16.03 -27.56
CA VAL A 220 -15.10 15.93 -28.43
C VAL A 220 -14.92 14.83 -29.49
N ALA A 221 -13.73 14.71 -30.06
CA ALA A 221 -13.46 13.70 -31.11
C ALA A 221 -13.67 12.27 -30.58
N ALA A 222 -13.15 11.96 -29.41
CA ALA A 222 -13.30 10.65 -28.79
C ALA A 222 -14.76 10.35 -28.42
N LEU A 223 -15.47 11.34 -27.86
CA LEU A 223 -16.89 11.23 -27.52
C LEU A 223 -17.77 10.97 -28.75
N VAL A 224 -17.56 11.72 -29.85
CA VAL A 224 -18.32 11.57 -31.10
C VAL A 224 -18.01 10.23 -31.77
N GLU A 225 -16.76 9.85 -31.83
CA GLU A 225 -16.36 8.55 -32.42
C GLU A 225 -16.95 7.39 -31.65
N GLN A 226 -16.90 7.39 -30.33
CA GLN A 226 -17.52 6.35 -29.52
C GLN A 226 -19.05 6.29 -29.69
N LEU A 227 -19.70 7.46 -29.84
CA LEU A 227 -21.14 7.52 -30.16
C LEU A 227 -21.47 6.85 -31.51
N SER A 228 -20.63 7.00 -32.53
CA SER A 228 -20.85 6.37 -33.83
C SER A 228 -20.70 4.86 -33.81
N LEU A 229 -19.94 4.32 -32.86
CA LEU A 229 -19.66 2.87 -32.70
C LEU A 229 -20.64 2.15 -31.79
N LEU A 230 -21.29 2.87 -30.84
CA LEU A 230 -22.17 2.29 -29.85
C LEU A 230 -23.64 2.38 -30.25
N PRO A 231 -24.47 1.34 -30.03
CA PRO A 231 -25.91 1.40 -30.25
C PRO A 231 -26.56 2.41 -29.27
N GLU A 232 -27.68 3.02 -29.66
CA GLU A 232 -28.39 4.02 -28.83
C GLU A 232 -28.87 3.46 -27.47
N SER A 233 -29.06 2.16 -27.36
CA SER A 233 -29.44 1.48 -26.12
C SER A 233 -28.32 1.39 -25.11
N ASP A 234 -27.05 1.58 -25.50
CA ASP A 234 -25.89 1.50 -24.61
C ASP A 234 -25.89 2.68 -23.61
N ALA A 235 -25.59 2.38 -22.35
CA ALA A 235 -25.55 3.40 -21.29
C ALA A 235 -24.44 4.46 -21.55
N ARG A 236 -23.32 4.05 -22.17
CA ARG A 236 -22.20 4.93 -22.56
C ARG A 236 -22.64 5.94 -23.63
N ASN A 237 -23.48 5.53 -24.59
CA ASN A 237 -24.05 6.42 -25.61
C ASN A 237 -24.84 7.57 -24.96
N ARG A 238 -25.74 7.23 -24.01
CA ARG A 238 -26.52 8.24 -23.27
C ARG A 238 -25.65 9.16 -22.42
N ARG A 239 -24.61 8.60 -21.77
CA ARG A 239 -23.64 9.38 -20.98
C ARG A 239 -22.86 10.36 -21.85
N ASN A 240 -22.36 9.91 -23.02
CA ASN A 240 -21.59 10.73 -23.94
C ASN A 240 -22.45 11.84 -24.57
N LYS A 241 -23.70 11.54 -24.95
CA LYS A 241 -24.66 12.59 -25.42
C LYS A 241 -24.89 13.68 -24.35
N LYS A 242 -25.08 13.25 -23.08
CA LYS A 242 -25.21 14.18 -21.96
C LYS A 242 -23.95 15.03 -21.76
N ARG A 243 -22.78 14.43 -21.90
CA ARG A 243 -21.49 15.10 -21.74
C ARG A 243 -21.24 16.10 -22.86
N LEU A 244 -21.44 15.70 -24.11
CA LEU A 244 -21.35 16.61 -25.27
C LEU A 244 -22.30 17.81 -25.12
N SER A 245 -23.53 17.57 -24.68
CA SER A 245 -24.47 18.67 -24.37
C SER A 245 -23.97 19.57 -23.24
N SER A 246 -23.27 19.04 -22.23
CA SER A 246 -22.73 19.85 -21.13
C SER A 246 -21.55 20.74 -21.54
N ILE A 247 -20.77 20.34 -22.54
CA ILE A 247 -19.68 21.16 -23.11
C ILE A 247 -20.14 22.05 -24.27
N GLY A 248 -21.47 22.09 -24.53
CA GLY A 248 -22.10 23.00 -25.51
C GLY A 248 -22.01 22.51 -26.94
N TRP A 249 -21.86 21.20 -27.15
CA TRP A 249 -21.99 20.58 -28.46
C TRP A 249 -23.44 20.14 -28.67
N ASP A 250 -24.02 20.40 -29.84
CA ASP A 250 -25.34 19.93 -30.26
C ASP A 250 -25.24 19.21 -31.62
N GLU A 251 -26.27 18.42 -31.97
CA GLU A 251 -26.32 17.64 -33.21
C GLU A 251 -26.40 18.51 -34.48
N GLU A 252 -26.68 19.81 -34.35
CA GLU A 252 -26.74 20.77 -35.46
C GLU A 252 -25.34 21.38 -35.78
N THR A 253 -24.35 21.14 -34.92
CA THR A 253 -22.98 21.59 -35.13
C THR A 253 -22.28 20.59 -36.10
N GLU A 254 -22.06 21.02 -37.35
CA GLU A 254 -21.23 20.23 -38.30
C GLU A 254 -19.85 20.03 -37.72
N VAL A 255 -19.49 18.75 -37.44
CA VAL A 255 -18.16 18.34 -36.97
C VAL A 255 -17.36 17.93 -38.18
N GLU A 256 -16.43 18.75 -38.60
CA GLU A 256 -15.39 18.36 -39.52
C GLU A 256 -14.34 17.55 -38.74
N LEU A 257 -14.36 16.23 -38.87
CA LEU A 257 -13.38 15.32 -38.28
C LEU A 257 -12.05 15.46 -39.03
N VAL A 258 -11.22 16.40 -38.62
CA VAL A 258 -9.85 16.58 -39.12
C VAL A 258 -8.86 16.17 -38.06
N GLY A 259 -8.08 15.16 -38.40
CA GLY A 259 -7.20 14.37 -37.59
C GLY A 259 -6.39 14.98 -36.43
N SER A 260 -6.61 14.55 -35.20
CA SER A 260 -5.59 14.58 -34.15
C SER A 260 -5.63 13.37 -33.25
N LEU A 261 -6.55 12.78 -32.76
CA LEU A 261 -6.51 11.50 -32.06
C LEU A 261 -6.30 10.35 -33.06
N GLY A 262 -5.03 9.92 -33.25
CA GLY A 262 -4.75 8.86 -34.21
C GLY A 262 -5.24 9.17 -35.64
N GLY A 263 -5.11 10.41 -36.10
CA GLY A 263 -5.51 10.83 -37.45
C GLY A 263 -6.86 11.57 -37.53
N LEU A 264 -7.58 11.81 -36.44
CA LEU A 264 -8.86 12.50 -36.43
C LEU A 264 -8.82 13.71 -35.48
N ARG A 265 -8.89 14.95 -36.00
CA ARG A 265 -9.25 16.15 -35.23
C ARG A 265 -10.71 16.45 -35.46
N ALA A 266 -11.52 16.47 -34.41
CA ALA A 266 -12.78 17.17 -34.48
C ALA A 266 -12.49 18.68 -34.43
N ARG A 267 -12.56 19.38 -35.57
CA ARG A 267 -12.84 20.82 -35.56
C ARG A 267 -14.33 20.97 -35.52
N ALA A 268 -14.85 21.50 -34.42
CA ALA A 268 -16.16 22.10 -34.47
C ALA A 268 -16.04 23.30 -35.42
N THR A 269 -16.59 23.21 -36.63
CA THR A 269 -16.87 24.34 -37.48
C THR A 269 -18.17 25.04 -36.99
N GLY A 270 -18.27 25.19 -35.65
CA GLY A 270 -19.27 26.01 -35.03
C GLY A 270 -18.82 27.47 -35.04
N PRO A 271 -19.74 28.43 -34.80
CA PRO A 271 -19.42 29.85 -34.74
C PRO A 271 -18.20 30.08 -33.85
N SER A 272 -17.36 31.05 -34.23
CA SER A 272 -16.19 31.41 -33.41
C SER A 272 -16.68 31.63 -31.97
N MET A 273 -15.80 31.36 -30.97
CA MET A 273 -16.18 31.51 -29.54
C MET A 273 -16.80 32.89 -29.20
N THR A 274 -16.62 33.89 -30.08
CA THR A 274 -17.26 35.19 -30.00
C THR A 274 -18.76 35.19 -30.37
N GLU A 275 -19.21 34.19 -31.13
CA GLU A 275 -20.60 34.07 -31.62
C GLU A 275 -21.45 33.07 -30.79
N VAL A 276 -20.80 32.28 -29.91
CA VAL A 276 -21.49 31.31 -29.05
C VAL A 276 -22.26 32.02 -27.92
N SER A 277 -23.47 31.55 -27.63
CA SER A 277 -24.31 32.14 -26.58
C SER A 277 -23.63 32.17 -25.22
N PRO A 278 -23.91 33.15 -24.34
CA PRO A 278 -23.34 33.22 -22.99
C PRO A 278 -23.55 31.94 -22.17
N SER A 279 -24.71 31.33 -22.26
CA SER A 279 -25.07 30.10 -21.57
C SER A 279 -24.14 28.93 -21.93
N VAL A 280 -23.78 28.77 -23.20
CA VAL A 280 -22.85 27.70 -23.67
C VAL A 280 -21.44 28.01 -23.21
N LYS A 281 -20.99 29.28 -23.22
CA LYS A 281 -19.67 29.66 -22.67
C LYS A 281 -19.58 29.36 -21.20
N ILE A 282 -20.62 29.65 -20.41
CA ILE A 282 -20.67 29.36 -18.98
C ILE A 282 -20.57 27.84 -18.73
N LYS A 283 -21.32 27.00 -19.46
CA LYS A 283 -21.26 25.54 -19.35
C LYS A 283 -19.88 24.96 -19.69
N ARG A 284 -19.25 25.47 -20.76
CA ARG A 284 -17.90 25.09 -21.16
C ARG A 284 -16.86 25.47 -20.10
N ALA A 285 -16.95 26.69 -19.58
CA ALA A 285 -16.07 27.15 -18.50
C ALA A 285 -16.24 26.29 -17.24
N ALA A 286 -17.49 25.98 -16.85
CA ALA A 286 -17.79 25.12 -15.73
C ALA A 286 -17.15 23.74 -15.90
N SER A 287 -17.29 23.13 -17.09
CA SER A 287 -16.66 21.81 -17.39
C SER A 287 -15.13 21.89 -17.28
N ARG A 288 -14.47 22.90 -17.82
CA ARG A 288 -13.02 23.08 -17.73
C ARG A 288 -12.54 23.22 -16.29
N ILE A 289 -13.25 24.04 -15.50
CA ILE A 289 -12.91 24.24 -14.08
C ILE A 289 -13.06 22.93 -13.28
N VAL A 290 -14.15 22.19 -13.50
CA VAL A 290 -14.39 20.88 -12.82
C VAL A 290 -13.31 19.86 -13.18
N ASN A 291 -12.83 19.86 -14.43
CA ASN A 291 -11.78 18.94 -14.90
C ASN A 291 -10.34 19.42 -14.54
N GLY A 292 -10.20 20.35 -13.59
CA GLY A 292 -8.87 20.76 -13.09
C GLY A 292 -8.11 21.70 -14.04
N LYS A 293 -8.78 22.34 -15.01
CA LYS A 293 -8.20 23.31 -15.95
C LYS A 293 -8.75 24.73 -15.68
N PRO A 294 -8.46 25.34 -14.52
CA PRO A 294 -9.07 26.60 -14.12
C PRO A 294 -8.67 27.77 -15.01
N ASP A 295 -7.46 27.78 -15.58
CA ASP A 295 -7.00 28.84 -16.48
C ASP A 295 -7.82 28.90 -17.78
N GLU A 296 -8.03 27.74 -18.43
CA GLU A 296 -8.86 27.62 -19.62
C GLU A 296 -10.32 28.07 -19.34
N GLY A 297 -10.83 27.65 -18.15
CA GLY A 297 -12.15 28.08 -17.70
C GLY A 297 -12.27 29.59 -17.52
N LEU A 298 -11.28 30.25 -16.93
CA LEU A 298 -11.23 31.70 -16.73
C LEU A 298 -11.14 32.44 -18.05
N GLU A 299 -10.32 31.96 -19.01
CA GLU A 299 -10.25 32.56 -20.35
C GLU A 299 -11.61 32.58 -21.06
N ILE A 300 -12.37 31.47 -20.96
CA ILE A 300 -13.71 31.38 -21.53
C ILE A 300 -14.67 32.36 -20.83
N LEU A 301 -14.61 32.50 -19.51
CA LEU A 301 -15.42 33.44 -18.74
C LEU A 301 -15.04 34.90 -19.04
N ASP A 302 -13.80 35.16 -19.45
CA ASP A 302 -13.35 36.50 -19.89
C ASP A 302 -13.85 36.90 -21.28
N MET A 303 -14.39 35.96 -22.06
CA MET A 303 -15.06 36.24 -23.35
C MET A 303 -16.53 36.61 -23.19
N LEU A 304 -17.07 36.64 -21.97
CA LEU A 304 -18.45 37.07 -21.68
C LEU A 304 -18.57 38.61 -21.67
N SER A 305 -19.78 39.12 -21.85
CA SER A 305 -20.08 40.55 -21.68
C SER A 305 -19.87 41.02 -20.23
N MET A 306 -19.71 42.31 -19.99
CA MET A 306 -19.56 42.84 -18.61
C MET A 306 -20.78 42.56 -17.72
N GLU A 307 -21.97 42.49 -18.32
CA GLU A 307 -23.20 42.15 -17.61
C GLU A 307 -23.23 40.68 -17.22
N ASP A 308 -22.91 39.79 -18.16
CA ASP A 308 -22.87 38.34 -17.93
C ASP A 308 -21.78 37.94 -16.89
N ARG A 309 -20.63 38.65 -16.92
CA ARG A 309 -19.54 38.42 -15.92
C ARG A 309 -19.95 38.75 -14.49
N SER A 310 -21.01 39.55 -14.32
CA SER A 310 -21.51 40.00 -13.02
C SER A 310 -22.59 39.07 -12.45
N THR A 311 -23.03 38.09 -13.21
CA THR A 311 -24.06 37.13 -12.75
C THR A 311 -23.53 36.27 -11.59
N PRO A 312 -24.38 35.91 -10.59
CA PRO A 312 -23.99 35.08 -9.46
C PRO A 312 -23.32 33.79 -9.90
N GLU A 313 -23.83 33.11 -10.92
CA GLU A 313 -23.30 31.85 -11.45
C GLU A 313 -21.86 32.01 -11.97
N VAL A 314 -21.59 33.06 -12.77
CA VAL A 314 -20.24 33.32 -13.30
C VAL A 314 -19.28 33.73 -12.19
N LEU A 315 -19.74 34.50 -11.21
CA LEU A 315 -18.91 34.86 -10.05
C LEU A 315 -18.53 33.62 -9.20
N LEU A 316 -19.44 32.66 -9.02
CA LEU A 316 -19.16 31.41 -8.33
C LEU A 316 -18.18 30.51 -9.11
N LEU A 317 -18.34 30.43 -10.44
CA LEU A 317 -17.36 29.67 -11.27
C LEU A 317 -15.94 30.29 -11.20
N ARG A 318 -15.87 31.64 -11.24
CA ARG A 318 -14.60 32.36 -11.05
C ARG A 318 -14.03 32.13 -9.65
N ALA A 319 -14.86 32.11 -8.63
CA ALA A 319 -14.44 31.81 -7.27
C ALA A 319 -13.87 30.37 -7.17
N LYS A 320 -14.56 29.39 -7.79
CA LYS A 320 -14.11 28.02 -7.86
C LYS A 320 -12.76 27.86 -8.57
N ALA A 321 -12.60 28.54 -9.71
CA ALA A 321 -11.33 28.57 -10.44
C ALA A 321 -10.21 29.23 -9.63
N SER A 322 -10.49 30.36 -8.94
CA SER A 322 -9.51 31.03 -8.08
C SER A 322 -9.09 30.14 -6.89
N HIS A 323 -10.05 29.43 -6.28
CA HIS A 323 -9.77 28.48 -5.20
C HIS A 323 -8.85 27.35 -5.67
N LEU A 324 -9.13 26.74 -6.83
CA LEU A 324 -8.28 25.70 -7.42
C LEU A 324 -6.86 26.18 -7.77
N LYS A 325 -6.68 27.48 -8.04
CA LYS A 325 -5.36 28.10 -8.26
C LYS A 325 -4.63 28.46 -6.97
N GLY A 326 -5.27 28.30 -5.80
CA GLY A 326 -4.71 28.65 -4.50
C GLY A 326 -4.95 30.11 -4.08
N ASP A 327 -5.68 30.91 -4.88
CA ASP A 327 -6.04 32.27 -4.51
C ASP A 327 -7.37 32.30 -3.74
N HIS A 328 -7.30 31.85 -2.49
CA HIS A 328 -8.46 31.67 -1.62
C HIS A 328 -9.09 33.00 -1.18
N GLU A 329 -8.28 34.07 -1.02
CA GLU A 329 -8.80 35.39 -0.71
C GLU A 329 -9.68 35.96 -1.82
N LEU A 330 -9.23 35.80 -3.10
CA LEU A 330 -10.00 36.25 -4.25
C LEU A 330 -11.28 35.40 -4.36
N ALA A 331 -11.20 34.10 -4.12
CA ALA A 331 -12.38 33.23 -4.09
C ALA A 331 -13.43 33.75 -3.11
N LEU A 332 -13.06 34.04 -1.86
CA LEU A 332 -13.97 34.57 -0.84
C LEU A 332 -14.57 35.92 -1.23
N LYS A 333 -13.78 36.82 -1.84
CA LYS A 333 -14.29 38.12 -2.36
C LYS A 333 -15.34 37.92 -3.44
N LEU A 334 -15.13 36.99 -4.36
CA LEU A 334 -16.04 36.67 -5.45
C LEU A 334 -17.34 36.02 -4.95
N ILE A 335 -17.24 35.08 -3.97
CA ILE A 335 -18.41 34.46 -3.33
C ILE A 335 -19.28 35.52 -2.65
N ARG A 336 -18.67 36.39 -1.83
CA ARG A 336 -19.40 37.48 -1.18
C ARG A 336 -20.04 38.44 -2.18
N LYS A 337 -19.36 38.71 -3.30
CA LYS A 337 -19.88 39.55 -4.37
C LYS A 337 -21.04 38.90 -5.13
N SER A 338 -21.06 37.56 -5.23
CA SER A 338 -22.15 36.84 -5.90
C SER A 338 -23.49 37.01 -5.18
N GLY A 339 -23.44 37.16 -3.83
CA GLY A 339 -24.64 37.23 -2.99
C GLY A 339 -25.47 35.94 -3.00
N SER A 340 -24.92 34.85 -3.54
CA SER A 340 -25.59 33.56 -3.58
C SER A 340 -25.50 32.88 -2.21
N ASP A 341 -26.61 32.36 -1.73
CA ASP A 341 -26.71 31.58 -0.49
C ASP A 341 -27.07 30.11 -0.80
N SER A 342 -26.65 29.61 -1.98
CA SER A 342 -26.81 28.20 -2.34
C SER A 342 -25.83 27.30 -1.53
N ASP A 343 -26.14 26.01 -1.37
CA ASP A 343 -25.26 25.08 -0.70
C ASP A 343 -23.87 25.01 -1.36
N GLU A 344 -23.82 25.05 -2.69
CA GLU A 344 -22.57 25.10 -3.45
C GLU A 344 -21.71 26.31 -3.09
N SER A 345 -22.37 27.51 -2.96
CA SER A 345 -21.70 28.73 -2.53
C SER A 345 -21.11 28.63 -1.13
N VAL A 346 -21.89 28.09 -0.18
CA VAL A 346 -21.50 27.91 1.20
C VAL A 346 -20.34 26.90 1.29
N LEU A 347 -20.43 25.76 0.59
CA LEU A 347 -19.38 24.75 0.60
C LEU A 347 -18.07 25.27 0.00
N LEU A 348 -18.14 26.08 -1.05
CA LEU A 348 -16.98 26.75 -1.64
C LEU A 348 -16.38 27.79 -0.68
N GLU A 349 -17.22 28.58 0.02
CA GLU A 349 -16.78 29.52 1.06
C GLU A 349 -16.01 28.78 2.17
N VAL A 350 -16.59 27.72 2.69
CA VAL A 350 -16.00 26.89 3.74
C VAL A 350 -14.69 26.25 3.29
N SER A 351 -14.64 25.70 2.07
CA SER A 351 -13.42 25.12 1.52
C SER A 351 -12.29 26.16 1.41
N ALA A 352 -12.60 27.38 0.97
CA ALA A 352 -11.63 28.46 0.91
C ALA A 352 -11.16 28.89 2.31
N MET A 353 -12.06 29.00 3.30
CA MET A 353 -11.72 29.33 4.68
C MET A 353 -10.81 28.26 5.31
N VAL A 354 -11.11 26.98 5.12
CA VAL A 354 -10.29 25.86 5.61
C VAL A 354 -8.89 25.91 4.98
N SER A 355 -8.78 26.16 3.68
CA SER A 355 -7.48 26.30 2.99
C SER A 355 -6.65 27.49 3.49
N MET A 356 -7.27 28.50 4.08
CA MET A 356 -6.62 29.65 4.72
C MET A 356 -6.27 29.40 6.20
N GLY A 357 -6.61 28.23 6.75
CA GLY A 357 -6.41 27.90 8.16
C GLY A 357 -7.52 28.40 9.10
N GLU A 358 -8.63 28.95 8.57
CA GLU A 358 -9.76 29.46 9.35
C GLU A 358 -10.82 28.39 9.65
N SER A 359 -10.40 27.19 10.04
CA SER A 359 -11.28 26.02 10.21
C SER A 359 -12.36 26.22 11.28
N GLU A 360 -12.05 26.95 12.38
CA GLU A 360 -13.05 27.26 13.43
C GLU A 360 -14.18 28.16 12.91
N SER A 361 -13.82 29.19 12.14
CA SER A 361 -14.80 30.11 11.54
C SER A 361 -15.66 29.36 10.50
N ALA A 362 -15.05 28.49 9.72
CA ALA A 362 -15.71 27.63 8.75
C ALA A 362 -16.72 26.67 9.41
N LEU A 363 -16.31 26.00 10.48
CA LEU A 363 -17.18 25.10 11.24
C LEU A 363 -18.35 25.87 11.89
N LYS A 364 -18.08 27.02 12.49
CA LYS A 364 -19.14 27.88 13.07
C LYS A 364 -20.16 28.33 12.02
N ARG A 365 -19.70 28.65 10.80
CA ARG A 365 -20.58 29.02 9.67
C ARG A 365 -21.51 27.85 9.31
N LEU A 366 -20.95 26.62 9.17
CA LEU A 366 -21.72 25.43 8.86
C LEU A 366 -22.69 25.04 9.98
N THR A 367 -22.26 25.03 11.22
CA THR A 367 -23.12 24.65 12.35
C THR A 367 -24.29 25.61 12.53
N ASN A 368 -24.10 26.90 12.32
CA ASN A 368 -25.20 27.88 12.36
C ASN A 368 -26.24 27.58 11.26
N LEU A 369 -25.81 27.26 10.05
CA LEU A 369 -26.74 26.94 8.95
C LEU A 369 -27.53 25.65 9.20
N VAL A 370 -26.87 24.60 9.75
CA VAL A 370 -27.55 23.35 10.11
C VAL A 370 -28.55 23.56 11.24
N HIS A 371 -28.25 24.45 12.21
CA HIS A 371 -29.17 24.78 13.29
C HIS A 371 -30.37 25.62 12.81
N ASP A 372 -30.22 26.45 11.79
CA ASP A 372 -31.27 27.29 11.20
C ASP A 372 -32.21 26.52 10.24
N ASP A 373 -32.41 25.20 10.48
CA ASP A 373 -33.23 24.26 9.71
C ASP A 373 -32.79 24.01 8.25
N ARG A 374 -31.60 24.44 7.85
CA ARG A 374 -31.04 24.14 6.52
C ARG A 374 -30.21 22.85 6.57
N ARG A 375 -30.92 21.71 6.74
CA ARG A 375 -30.30 20.38 6.93
C ARG A 375 -30.20 19.60 5.61
N THR A 376 -29.45 20.12 4.65
CA THR A 376 -29.18 19.34 3.44
C THR A 376 -28.09 18.31 3.71
N ALA A 377 -28.17 17.15 3.03
CA ALA A 377 -27.16 16.11 3.16
C ALA A 377 -25.73 16.63 2.90
N ALA A 378 -25.55 17.53 1.94
CA ALA A 378 -24.27 18.12 1.60
C ALA A 378 -23.68 18.99 2.73
N LEU A 379 -24.50 19.79 3.41
CA LEU A 379 -24.07 20.61 4.52
C LEU A 379 -23.81 19.75 5.79
N CYS A 380 -24.63 18.74 6.03
CA CYS A 380 -24.40 17.79 7.13
C CYS A 380 -23.09 17.00 6.91
N GLU A 381 -22.84 16.52 5.70
CA GLU A 381 -21.59 15.85 5.32
C GLU A 381 -20.37 16.76 5.56
N ALA A 382 -20.40 17.98 5.03
CA ALA A 382 -19.30 18.93 5.15
C ALA A 382 -19.03 19.30 6.63
N THR A 383 -20.11 19.54 7.39
CA THR A 383 -20.02 19.87 8.83
C THR A 383 -19.40 18.73 9.61
N ALA A 384 -19.89 17.50 9.39
CA ALA A 384 -19.39 16.33 10.09
C ALA A 384 -17.92 16.04 9.72
N LYS A 385 -17.55 16.08 8.45
CA LYS A 385 -16.16 15.87 8.00
C LYS A 385 -15.20 16.92 8.59
N LEU A 386 -15.58 18.19 8.59
CA LEU A 386 -14.75 19.24 9.17
C LEU A 386 -14.64 19.10 10.69
N ALA A 387 -15.74 18.79 11.38
CA ALA A 387 -15.72 18.56 12.83
C ALA A 387 -14.83 17.36 13.21
N VAL A 388 -14.88 16.25 12.44
CA VAL A 388 -13.99 15.10 12.63
C VAL A 388 -12.52 15.49 12.40
N ALA A 389 -12.21 16.24 11.34
CA ALA A 389 -10.86 16.70 11.05
C ALA A 389 -10.29 17.62 12.15
N MET A 390 -11.16 18.35 12.86
CA MET A 390 -10.79 19.19 14.00
C MET A 390 -10.79 18.43 15.35
N GLY A 391 -11.11 17.14 15.36
CA GLY A 391 -11.22 16.34 16.59
C GLY A 391 -12.49 16.62 17.43
N LEU A 392 -13.45 17.37 16.90
CA LEU A 392 -14.69 17.76 17.60
C LEU A 392 -15.80 16.74 17.35
N LEU A 393 -15.61 15.52 17.84
CA LEU A 393 -16.50 14.38 17.59
C LEU A 393 -17.95 14.62 18.09
N GLU A 394 -18.14 15.32 19.21
CA GLU A 394 -19.48 15.62 19.74
C GLU A 394 -20.31 16.44 18.74
N VAL A 395 -19.67 17.42 18.05
CA VAL A 395 -20.32 18.22 17.02
C VAL A 395 -20.64 17.37 15.80
N ALA A 396 -19.69 16.50 15.39
CA ALA A 396 -19.91 15.60 14.27
C ALA A 396 -21.10 14.67 14.51
N TRP A 397 -21.15 14.00 15.68
CA TRP A 397 -22.24 13.11 16.05
C TRP A 397 -23.58 13.82 16.14
N LYS A 398 -23.63 14.98 16.76
CA LYS A 398 -24.87 15.76 16.85
C LYS A 398 -25.46 16.02 15.48
N VAL A 399 -24.64 16.45 14.52
CA VAL A 399 -25.08 16.73 13.15
C VAL A 399 -25.51 15.46 12.41
N LEU A 400 -24.77 14.36 12.57
CA LEU A 400 -25.06 13.08 11.92
C LEU A 400 -26.32 12.39 12.48
N ASP A 401 -26.56 12.51 13.79
CA ASP A 401 -27.75 11.92 14.44
C ASP A 401 -29.01 12.75 14.19
N GLU A 402 -28.87 14.07 13.95
CA GLU A 402 -29.96 14.94 13.53
C GLU A 402 -30.32 14.79 12.03
N CYS A 403 -29.47 14.10 11.24
CA CYS A 403 -29.74 13.83 9.82
C CYS A 403 -30.66 12.59 9.70
N GLU A 404 -31.85 12.78 9.10
CA GLU A 404 -32.82 11.70 8.89
C GLU A 404 -32.25 10.58 8.02
N GLU A 405 -32.52 9.31 8.36
CA GLU A 405 -32.00 8.15 7.61
C GLU A 405 -32.40 8.17 6.11
N GLU A 406 -33.56 8.73 5.78
CA GLU A 406 -34.05 8.86 4.43
C GLU A 406 -33.21 9.83 3.57
N ALA A 407 -32.45 10.73 4.22
CA ALA A 407 -31.56 11.69 3.57
C ALA A 407 -30.09 11.20 3.50
N TRP A 408 -29.79 9.99 3.95
CA TRP A 408 -28.42 9.48 3.94
C TRP A 408 -27.93 9.26 2.51
N THR A 409 -26.90 10.01 2.17
CA THR A 409 -26.11 9.84 0.95
C THR A 409 -24.83 9.05 1.26
N ILE A 410 -24.13 8.58 0.22
CA ILE A 410 -22.79 7.97 0.38
C ILE A 410 -21.86 8.94 1.13
N GLY A 411 -21.97 10.25 0.88
CA GLY A 411 -21.17 11.26 1.56
C GLY A 411 -21.42 11.36 3.06
N VAL A 412 -22.68 11.31 3.49
CA VAL A 412 -23.06 11.33 4.92
C VAL A 412 -22.62 10.04 5.61
N LEU A 413 -22.78 8.89 4.95
CA LEU A 413 -22.29 7.60 5.48
C LEU A 413 -20.77 7.55 5.58
N ASP A 414 -20.04 8.13 4.61
CA ASP A 414 -18.58 8.26 4.67
C ASP A 414 -18.15 9.18 5.83
N ALA A 415 -18.84 10.30 6.05
CA ALA A 415 -18.59 11.17 7.20
C ALA A 415 -18.84 10.44 8.54
N ARG A 416 -19.90 9.63 8.62
CA ARG A 416 -20.19 8.78 9.78
C ARG A 416 -19.10 7.72 9.98
N ALA A 417 -18.65 7.08 8.92
CA ALA A 417 -17.55 6.12 8.96
C ALA A 417 -16.25 6.77 9.45
N MET A 418 -15.93 7.98 8.98
CA MET A 418 -14.77 8.74 9.46
C MET A 418 -14.87 9.05 10.96
N ALA A 419 -16.05 9.44 11.44
CA ALA A 419 -16.29 9.69 12.86
C ALA A 419 -16.15 8.41 13.70
N LEU A 420 -16.63 7.26 13.20
CA LEU A 420 -16.45 5.94 13.84
C LEU A 420 -14.98 5.54 13.91
N VAL A 421 -14.23 5.69 12.82
CA VAL A 421 -12.78 5.41 12.79
C VAL A 421 -12.02 6.30 13.79
N HIS A 422 -12.35 7.58 13.84
CA HIS A 422 -11.73 8.50 14.80
C HIS A 422 -12.08 8.09 16.24
N LYS A 423 -13.35 7.74 16.51
CA LYS A 423 -13.81 7.23 17.82
C LYS A 423 -13.07 5.94 18.19
N ALA A 424 -12.91 5.00 17.23
CA ALA A 424 -12.17 3.76 17.43
C ALA A 424 -10.69 4.03 17.79
N ASN A 425 -10.03 4.94 17.08
CA ASN A 425 -8.65 5.31 17.35
C ASN A 425 -8.51 5.98 18.72
N THR A 426 -9.39 6.93 19.06
CA THR A 426 -9.39 7.59 20.35
C THR A 426 -9.63 6.59 21.50
N GLN A 427 -10.58 5.67 21.33
CA GLN A 427 -10.84 4.63 22.33
C GLN A 427 -9.62 3.71 22.47
N ARG A 428 -9.02 3.28 21.37
CA ARG A 428 -7.80 2.46 21.40
C ARG A 428 -6.63 3.17 22.09
N ASP A 429 -6.46 4.47 21.87
CA ASP A 429 -5.41 5.27 22.52
C ASP A 429 -5.69 5.47 24.01
N GLN A 430 -6.95 5.51 24.42
CA GLN A 430 -7.35 5.66 25.81
C GLN A 430 -7.40 4.34 26.58
N THR A 431 -7.94 3.29 25.97
CA THR A 431 -8.23 2.02 26.67
C THR A 431 -7.43 0.82 26.15
N GLY A 432 -6.72 0.99 25.03
CA GLY A 432 -5.95 -0.09 24.39
C GLY A 432 -6.79 -1.06 23.56
N SER A 433 -8.12 -0.92 23.52
CA SER A 433 -9.04 -1.80 22.78
C SER A 433 -10.10 -1.00 22.01
N ILE A 434 -10.76 -1.64 21.07
CA ILE A 434 -11.88 -1.08 20.29
C ILE A 434 -13.15 -1.85 20.64
N SER A 435 -14.26 -1.14 20.86
CA SER A 435 -15.55 -1.75 21.12
C SER A 435 -16.11 -2.45 19.87
N CYS A 436 -16.70 -3.64 20.06
CA CYS A 436 -17.36 -4.39 19.00
C CYS A 436 -18.51 -3.59 18.36
N ASP A 437 -19.20 -2.73 19.11
CA ASP A 437 -20.29 -1.90 18.58
C ASP A 437 -19.79 -0.93 17.51
N ILE A 438 -18.63 -0.30 17.73
CA ILE A 438 -18.03 0.62 16.73
C ILE A 438 -17.68 -0.11 15.45
N VAL A 439 -17.15 -1.33 15.56
CA VAL A 439 -16.79 -2.14 14.39
C VAL A 439 -18.04 -2.58 13.64
N SER A 440 -19.10 -2.98 14.34
CA SER A 440 -20.40 -3.35 13.75
C SER A 440 -21.05 -2.18 13.00
N ASP A 441 -21.05 -0.99 13.62
CA ASP A 441 -21.60 0.22 13.01
C ASP A 441 -20.80 0.61 11.74
N LEU A 442 -19.48 0.44 11.78
CA LEU A 442 -18.60 0.72 10.64
C LEU A 442 -18.87 -0.26 9.48
N GLU A 443 -19.07 -1.55 9.80
CA GLU A 443 -19.43 -2.57 8.80
C GLU A 443 -20.80 -2.27 8.18
N GLU A 444 -21.77 -1.83 8.97
CA GLU A 444 -23.09 -1.43 8.46
C GLU A 444 -22.99 -0.22 7.51
N CYS A 445 -22.20 0.80 7.86
CA CYS A 445 -21.94 1.94 6.97
C CYS A 445 -21.35 1.48 5.62
N GLY A 446 -20.34 0.63 5.65
CA GLY A 446 -19.71 0.09 4.43
C GLY A 446 -20.71 -0.69 3.59
N ARG A 447 -21.52 -1.57 4.20
CA ARG A 447 -22.55 -2.35 3.52
C ARG A 447 -23.62 -1.47 2.86
N LYS A 448 -24.11 -0.44 3.57
CA LYS A 448 -25.09 0.52 3.03
C LYS A 448 -24.52 1.28 1.83
N MET A 449 -23.28 1.79 1.92
CA MET A 449 -22.64 2.51 0.80
C MET A 449 -22.42 1.63 -0.42
N VAL A 450 -21.93 0.39 -0.26
CA VAL A 450 -21.80 -0.58 -1.36
C VAL A 450 -23.14 -0.95 -1.97
N GLY A 451 -24.21 -0.98 -1.16
CA GLY A 451 -25.58 -1.23 -1.63
C GLY A 451 -26.14 -0.07 -2.48
N MET A 452 -25.73 1.16 -2.19
CA MET A 452 -26.13 2.36 -2.95
C MET A 452 -25.37 2.48 -4.28
N ASP A 453 -24.06 2.32 -4.25
CA ASP A 453 -23.21 2.37 -5.45
C ASP A 453 -21.99 1.44 -5.28
N ARG A 454 -21.92 0.42 -6.14
CA ARG A 454 -20.81 -0.55 -6.15
C ARG A 454 -19.55 0.00 -6.82
N GLU A 455 -19.65 1.05 -7.61
CA GLU A 455 -18.54 1.71 -8.28
C GLU A 455 -17.96 2.87 -7.46
N ASP A 456 -18.49 3.12 -6.26
CA ASP A 456 -17.90 4.07 -5.31
C ASP A 456 -16.91 3.34 -4.38
N HIS A 457 -15.65 3.78 -4.38
CA HIS A 457 -14.58 3.19 -3.58
C HIS A 457 -14.78 3.32 -2.07
N ARG A 458 -15.51 4.35 -1.59
CA ARG A 458 -15.69 4.66 -0.16
C ARG A 458 -16.37 3.54 0.61
N GLY A 459 -17.37 2.90 -0.01
CA GLY A 459 -18.06 1.76 0.59
C GLY A 459 -17.13 0.56 0.79
N TRP A 460 -16.34 0.22 -0.22
CA TRP A 460 -15.35 -0.87 -0.14
C TRP A 460 -14.21 -0.56 0.83
N LEU A 461 -13.75 0.70 0.86
CA LEU A 461 -12.74 1.17 1.81
C LEU A 461 -13.24 1.00 3.25
N THR A 462 -14.46 1.45 3.55
CA THR A 462 -15.05 1.35 4.89
C THR A 462 -15.26 -0.11 5.31
N ALA A 463 -15.72 -0.97 4.39
CA ALA A 463 -15.85 -2.40 4.65
C ALA A 463 -14.49 -3.05 4.96
N SER A 464 -13.43 -2.69 4.23
CA SER A 464 -12.06 -3.16 4.50
C SER A 464 -11.62 -2.77 5.91
N MET A 465 -11.83 -1.51 6.31
CA MET A 465 -11.49 -1.03 7.65
C MET A 465 -12.22 -1.82 8.75
N ALA A 466 -13.52 -2.09 8.57
CA ALA A 466 -14.31 -2.85 9.52
C ALA A 466 -13.81 -4.30 9.64
N HIS A 467 -13.60 -4.98 8.51
CA HIS A 467 -13.10 -6.36 8.48
C HIS A 467 -11.70 -6.46 9.11
N ARG A 468 -10.80 -5.53 8.81
CA ARG A 468 -9.46 -5.49 9.42
C ARG A 468 -9.52 -5.26 10.93
N MET A 469 -10.38 -4.36 11.42
CA MET A 469 -10.57 -4.14 12.85
C MET A 469 -11.18 -5.36 13.58
N ASN A 470 -11.87 -6.23 12.84
CA ASN A 470 -12.43 -7.49 13.33
C ASN A 470 -11.49 -8.70 13.08
N ASP A 471 -10.23 -8.45 12.73
CA ASP A 471 -9.19 -9.45 12.44
C ASP A 471 -9.52 -10.40 11.26
N ASN A 472 -10.49 -10.02 10.41
CA ASN A 472 -10.84 -10.75 9.19
C ASN A 472 -10.05 -10.21 8.00
N LEU A 473 -8.78 -10.61 7.90
CA LEU A 473 -7.83 -10.06 6.93
C LEU A 473 -8.10 -10.49 5.49
N GLU A 474 -8.75 -11.64 5.26
CA GLU A 474 -9.09 -12.11 3.91
C GLU A 474 -10.19 -11.25 3.26
N ASP A 475 -11.25 -10.97 4.02
CA ASP A 475 -12.32 -10.09 3.52
C ASP A 475 -11.85 -8.64 3.43
N ALA A 476 -11.00 -8.19 4.36
CA ALA A 476 -10.38 -6.87 4.29
C ALA A 476 -9.57 -6.68 3.00
N GLU A 477 -8.75 -7.67 2.63
CA GLU A 477 -7.98 -7.66 1.38
C GLU A 477 -8.89 -7.62 0.15
N THR A 478 -9.93 -8.45 0.14
CA THR A 478 -10.90 -8.50 -0.97
C THR A 478 -11.55 -7.13 -1.19
N CYS A 479 -11.95 -6.47 -0.11
CA CYS A 479 -12.58 -5.15 -0.15
C CYS A 479 -11.59 -4.07 -0.60
N ILE A 480 -10.36 -4.06 -0.07
CA ILE A 480 -9.40 -3.00 -0.41
C ILE A 480 -8.89 -3.13 -1.85
N VAL A 481 -8.73 -4.34 -2.38
CA VAL A 481 -8.39 -4.56 -3.79
C VAL A 481 -9.47 -3.99 -4.71
N ARG A 482 -10.75 -4.11 -4.35
CA ARG A 482 -11.84 -3.48 -5.11
C ARG A 482 -11.80 -1.96 -5.01
N ALA A 483 -11.63 -1.40 -3.80
CA ALA A 483 -11.49 0.04 -3.62
C ALA A 483 -10.33 0.60 -4.45
N ARG A 484 -9.19 -0.11 -4.45
CA ARG A 484 -7.99 0.26 -5.22
C ARG A 484 -8.21 0.30 -6.73
N ARG A 485 -8.97 -0.68 -7.28
CA ARG A 485 -9.32 -0.69 -8.71
C ARG A 485 -10.19 0.49 -9.14
N ILE A 486 -11.07 0.94 -8.24
CA ILE A 486 -11.98 2.07 -8.51
C ILE A 486 -11.23 3.40 -8.35
N ALA A 487 -10.39 3.52 -7.33
CA ALA A 487 -9.68 4.74 -6.96
C ALA A 487 -8.19 4.47 -6.72
N GLU A 488 -7.45 4.26 -7.81
CA GLU A 488 -6.06 3.79 -7.81
C GLU A 488 -5.10 4.68 -7.02
N ARG A 489 -5.32 6.01 -7.03
CA ARG A 489 -4.45 7.00 -6.39
C ARG A 489 -5.08 7.72 -5.21
N GLU A 490 -6.17 7.17 -4.67
CA GLU A 490 -6.81 7.77 -3.49
C GLU A 490 -5.96 7.50 -2.23
N PRO A 491 -5.46 8.54 -1.54
CA PRO A 491 -4.56 8.35 -0.40
C PRO A 491 -5.15 7.50 0.72
N ARG A 492 -6.44 7.63 1.02
CA ARG A 492 -7.12 6.85 2.07
C ARG A 492 -7.13 5.35 1.73
N VAL A 493 -7.28 5.02 0.45
CA VAL A 493 -7.24 3.63 -0.04
C VAL A 493 -5.84 3.06 0.08
N LEU A 494 -4.81 3.84 -0.31
CA LEU A 494 -3.40 3.45 -0.20
C LEU A 494 -2.98 3.20 1.26
N ILE A 495 -3.37 4.08 2.16
CA ILE A 495 -3.08 3.96 3.59
C ILE A 495 -3.73 2.70 4.17
N GLU A 496 -5.00 2.43 3.84
CA GLU A 496 -5.68 1.22 4.33
C GLU A 496 -5.12 -0.06 3.70
N GLU A 497 -4.77 -0.04 2.40
CA GLU A 497 -4.07 -1.15 1.77
C GLU A 497 -2.76 -1.48 2.49
N ALA A 498 -1.99 -0.46 2.82
CA ALA A 498 -0.74 -0.64 3.58
C ALA A 498 -1.00 -1.22 4.98
N ARG A 499 -2.06 -0.80 5.67
CA ARG A 499 -2.45 -1.37 6.98
C ARG A 499 -2.81 -2.85 6.87
N VAL A 500 -3.64 -3.23 5.88
CA VAL A 500 -4.00 -4.63 5.63
C VAL A 500 -2.75 -5.46 5.35
N ARG A 501 -1.82 -4.97 4.51
CA ARG A 501 -0.55 -5.67 4.21
C ARG A 501 0.35 -5.81 5.43
N ILE A 502 0.44 -4.77 6.29
CA ILE A 502 1.20 -4.84 7.55
C ILE A 502 0.62 -5.92 8.47
N ASP A 503 -0.71 -5.98 8.60
CA ASP A 503 -1.37 -6.98 9.44
C ASP A 503 -1.21 -8.41 8.88
N ARG A 504 -1.08 -8.56 7.56
CA ARG A 504 -0.72 -9.82 6.87
C ARG A 504 0.77 -10.14 6.86
N MET A 505 1.61 -9.32 7.51
CA MET A 505 3.08 -9.44 7.53
C MET A 505 3.78 -9.26 6.16
N GLU A 506 3.13 -8.62 5.21
CA GLU A 506 3.66 -8.28 3.87
C GLU A 506 4.34 -6.90 3.91
N PHE A 507 5.47 -6.80 4.63
CA PHE A 507 6.06 -5.52 5.01
C PHE A 507 6.70 -4.74 3.85
N GLU A 508 7.32 -5.42 2.89
CA GLU A 508 7.95 -4.77 1.73
C GLU A 508 6.90 -4.18 0.80
N GLU A 509 5.83 -4.94 0.53
CA GLU A 509 4.71 -4.50 -0.28
C GLU A 509 3.98 -3.31 0.38
N ALA A 510 3.77 -3.36 1.70
CA ALA A 510 3.19 -2.26 2.45
C ALA A 510 4.02 -0.98 2.29
N ARG A 511 5.34 -1.05 2.44
CA ARG A 511 6.24 0.10 2.26
C ARG A 511 6.22 0.63 0.83
N SER A 512 6.11 -0.24 -0.18
CA SER A 512 5.99 0.17 -1.58
C SER A 512 4.74 1.01 -1.81
N VAL A 513 3.58 0.58 -1.28
CA VAL A 513 2.32 1.32 -1.36
C VAL A 513 2.41 2.67 -0.60
N LEU A 514 3.04 2.67 0.59
CA LEU A 514 3.23 3.90 1.36
C LEU A 514 4.16 4.91 0.66
N MET A 515 5.18 4.45 -0.06
CA MET A 515 6.03 5.33 -0.88
C MET A 515 5.27 5.92 -2.07
N GLU A 516 4.27 5.22 -2.60
CA GLU A 516 3.38 5.77 -3.61
C GLU A 516 2.48 6.87 -3.01
N CYS A 517 1.94 6.64 -1.81
CA CYS A 517 1.17 7.61 -1.06
C CYS A 517 1.98 8.87 -0.71
N ASP A 518 3.24 8.72 -0.33
CA ASP A 518 4.16 9.82 -0.02
C ASP A 518 4.39 10.76 -1.22
N LYS A 519 4.49 10.21 -2.45
CA LYS A 519 4.58 11.00 -3.69
C LYS A 519 3.36 11.89 -3.93
N LEU A 520 2.21 11.52 -3.40
CA LEU A 520 0.96 12.30 -3.47
C LEU A 520 0.89 13.40 -2.40
N ARG A 521 1.92 13.53 -1.55
CA ARG A 521 1.95 14.44 -0.40
C ARG A 521 0.74 14.27 0.53
N ALA A 522 0.27 13.03 0.65
CA ALA A 522 -0.78 12.69 1.59
C ALA A 522 -0.21 12.65 3.02
N ASP A 523 -1.08 12.49 4.00
CA ASP A 523 -0.81 12.50 5.44
C ASP A 523 0.61 11.97 5.84
N GLU A 524 1.58 12.90 5.93
CA GLU A 524 2.99 12.59 6.15
C GLU A 524 3.22 11.93 7.53
N VAL A 525 2.37 12.26 8.49
CA VAL A 525 2.40 11.72 9.86
C VAL A 525 1.97 10.25 9.84
N GLU A 526 0.83 9.96 9.25
CA GLU A 526 0.29 8.59 9.20
C GLU A 526 1.14 7.66 8.32
N VAL A 527 1.56 8.14 7.16
CA VAL A 527 2.48 7.40 6.27
C VAL A 527 3.80 7.09 6.98
N GLY A 528 4.37 8.09 7.65
CA GLY A 528 5.60 7.93 8.43
C GLY A 528 5.44 6.92 9.57
N PHE A 529 4.30 6.95 10.27
CA PHE A 529 3.97 6.01 11.35
C PHE A 529 3.84 4.57 10.81
N LEU A 530 3.12 4.35 9.73
CA LEU A 530 2.92 3.02 9.15
C LEU A 530 4.23 2.41 8.60
N ILE A 531 5.10 3.24 8.00
CA ILE A 531 6.44 2.78 7.61
C ILE A 531 7.22 2.35 8.86
N GLY A 532 7.18 3.12 9.93
CA GLY A 532 7.82 2.78 11.21
C GLY A 532 7.26 1.48 11.79
N LEU A 533 5.94 1.30 11.76
CA LEU A 533 5.26 0.09 12.23
C LEU A 533 5.66 -1.15 11.41
N SER A 534 5.78 -1.02 10.09
CA SER A 534 6.22 -2.10 9.23
C SER A 534 7.64 -2.57 9.59
N TYR A 535 8.57 -1.63 9.83
CA TYR A 535 9.92 -1.95 10.28
C TYR A 535 9.94 -2.59 11.68
N ALA A 536 9.14 -2.09 12.61
CA ALA A 536 9.06 -2.65 13.95
C ALA A 536 8.58 -4.10 13.95
N ARG A 537 7.54 -4.41 13.18
CA ARG A 537 7.01 -5.79 13.04
C ARG A 537 7.95 -6.73 12.26
N GLU A 538 8.75 -6.19 11.35
CA GLU A 538 9.81 -6.93 10.65
C GLU A 538 11.03 -7.22 11.54
N GLY A 539 11.10 -6.60 12.73
CA GLY A 539 12.24 -6.71 13.65
C GLY A 539 13.39 -5.75 13.37
N ARG A 540 13.22 -4.80 12.45
CA ARG A 540 14.21 -3.76 12.10
C ARG A 540 14.06 -2.55 13.04
N ILE A 541 14.42 -2.76 14.29
CA ILE A 541 14.14 -1.82 15.38
C ILE A 541 14.77 -0.44 15.16
N GLU A 542 15.98 -0.36 14.60
CA GLU A 542 16.68 0.92 14.37
C GLU A 542 16.02 1.77 13.27
N ASP A 543 15.49 1.12 12.24
CA ASP A 543 14.73 1.79 11.19
C ASP A 543 13.38 2.29 11.72
N ALA A 544 12.72 1.48 12.56
CA ALA A 544 11.48 1.85 13.23
C ALA A 544 11.68 3.05 14.15
N GLU A 545 12.73 3.05 15.00
CA GLU A 545 13.09 4.15 15.89
C GLU A 545 13.26 5.46 15.13
N ARG A 546 14.02 5.44 14.02
CA ARG A 546 14.22 6.62 13.16
C ARG A 546 12.92 7.18 12.61
N ARG A 547 12.00 6.31 12.18
CA ARG A 547 10.71 6.71 11.63
C ARG A 547 9.77 7.25 12.70
N PHE A 548 9.60 6.57 13.83
CA PHE A 548 8.76 7.06 14.92
C PHE A 548 9.28 8.39 15.49
N SER A 549 10.60 8.56 15.61
CA SER A 549 11.19 9.84 16.01
C SER A 549 10.92 10.95 15.00
N SER A 550 10.86 10.64 13.70
CA SER A 550 10.49 11.61 12.66
C SER A 550 9.00 12.00 12.79
N VAL A 551 8.11 11.03 13.00
CA VAL A 551 6.68 11.26 13.23
C VAL A 551 6.47 12.18 14.44
N LEU A 552 7.14 11.91 15.57
CA LEU A 552 7.04 12.72 16.78
C LEU A 552 7.61 14.14 16.65
N ARG A 553 8.45 14.41 15.64
CA ARG A 553 8.86 15.79 15.30
C ARG A 553 7.78 16.56 14.56
N LEU A 554 6.95 15.87 13.78
CA LEU A 554 5.81 16.46 13.04
C LEU A 554 4.58 16.60 13.96
N ASP A 555 4.28 15.54 14.70
CA ASP A 555 3.19 15.50 15.69
C ASP A 555 3.70 14.94 17.03
N ALA A 556 4.04 15.85 17.94
CA ALA A 556 4.52 15.49 19.28
C ALA A 556 3.45 14.80 20.15
N SER A 557 2.18 14.87 19.79
CA SER A 557 1.07 14.26 20.54
C SER A 557 0.72 12.84 20.08
N HIS A 558 1.35 12.33 19.04
CA HIS A 558 1.02 11.04 18.44
C HIS A 558 1.28 9.86 19.39
N VAL A 559 0.24 9.41 20.10
CA VAL A 559 0.29 8.38 21.15
C VAL A 559 0.89 7.07 20.65
N SER A 560 0.36 6.55 19.54
CA SER A 560 0.79 5.25 18.99
C SER A 560 2.26 5.25 18.57
N ALA A 561 2.77 6.32 17.97
CA ALA A 561 4.19 6.43 17.62
C ALA A 561 5.08 6.47 18.87
N ARG A 562 4.65 7.19 19.91
CA ARG A 562 5.36 7.28 21.19
C ARG A 562 5.43 5.94 21.91
N LEU A 563 4.34 5.17 21.93
CA LEU A 563 4.29 3.84 22.55
C LEU A 563 5.13 2.81 21.76
N ASN A 564 5.12 2.87 20.43
CA ASN A 564 5.95 2.00 19.61
C ASN A 564 7.45 2.36 19.74
N LEU A 565 7.77 3.65 19.89
CA LEU A 565 9.13 4.09 20.18
C LEU A 565 9.60 3.60 21.56
N ALA A 566 8.74 3.67 22.58
CA ALA A 566 9.03 3.09 23.88
C ALA A 566 9.30 1.59 23.79
N SER A 567 8.50 0.85 23.01
CA SER A 567 8.73 -0.57 22.77
C SER A 567 10.06 -0.87 22.05
N ALA A 568 10.44 -0.01 21.09
CA ALA A 568 11.72 -0.11 20.41
C ALA A 568 12.90 0.08 21.39
N TYR A 569 12.80 1.03 22.32
CA TYR A 569 13.79 1.21 23.37
C TYR A 569 13.83 0.06 24.38
N LEU A 570 12.67 -0.49 24.76
CA LEU A 570 12.58 -1.69 25.62
C LEU A 570 13.33 -2.87 25.00
N SER A 571 13.13 -3.14 23.72
CA SER A 571 13.80 -4.26 23.02
C SER A 571 15.32 -4.11 22.95
N ARG A 572 15.84 -2.88 23.12
CA ARG A 572 17.26 -2.54 23.19
C ARG A 572 17.80 -2.38 24.62
N ASN A 573 16.97 -2.68 25.62
CA ASN A 573 17.27 -2.48 27.05
C ASN A 573 17.62 -1.03 27.42
N GLN A 574 17.11 -0.06 26.65
CA GLN A 574 17.24 1.38 26.93
C GLN A 574 16.05 1.85 27.78
N TYR A 575 16.06 1.40 29.05
CA TYR A 575 14.90 1.53 29.94
C TYR A 575 14.58 2.96 30.31
N SER A 576 15.58 3.85 30.45
CA SER A 576 15.36 5.27 30.78
C SER A 576 14.60 6.00 29.67
N GLU A 577 15.00 5.79 28.42
CA GLU A 577 14.33 6.37 27.25
C GLU A 577 12.92 5.80 27.08
N ALA A 578 12.78 4.50 27.25
CA ALA A 578 11.48 3.84 27.20
C ALA A 578 10.52 4.38 28.26
N ALA A 579 10.99 4.53 29.51
CA ALA A 579 10.22 5.09 30.62
C ALA A 579 9.76 6.53 30.30
N ASN A 580 10.67 7.38 29.80
CA ASN A 580 10.33 8.76 29.46
C ASN A 580 9.20 8.83 28.43
N HIS A 581 9.29 8.05 27.36
CA HIS A 581 8.26 8.04 26.30
C HIS A 581 6.94 7.44 26.79
N ALA A 582 6.96 6.34 27.52
CA ALA A 582 5.75 5.69 28.04
C ALA A 582 5.05 6.55 29.11
N MET A 583 5.80 7.17 30.04
CA MET A 583 5.23 8.03 31.08
C MET A 583 4.57 9.28 30.52
N LEU A 584 5.13 9.90 29.48
CA LEU A 584 4.46 11.01 28.78
C LEU A 584 3.08 10.62 28.24
N VAL A 585 2.90 9.36 27.82
CA VAL A 585 1.57 8.87 27.42
C VAL A 585 0.69 8.62 28.62
N VAL A 586 1.20 8.06 29.72
CA VAL A 586 0.44 7.88 30.97
C VAL A 586 -0.07 9.23 31.50
N GLU A 587 0.75 10.29 31.41
CA GLU A 587 0.35 11.64 31.84
C GLU A 587 -0.74 12.25 30.95
N SER A 588 -0.65 12.07 29.61
CA SER A 588 -1.63 12.60 28.67
C SER A 588 -2.89 11.74 28.56
N SER A 589 -2.79 10.45 28.80
CA SER A 589 -3.86 9.45 28.71
C SER A 589 -3.83 8.52 29.93
N PRO A 590 -4.31 8.98 31.10
CA PRO A 590 -4.18 8.23 32.38
C PRO A 590 -4.94 6.90 32.41
N ASN A 591 -5.84 6.64 31.47
CA ASN A 591 -6.61 5.41 31.37
C ASN A 591 -6.11 4.47 30.25
N ASN A 592 -4.87 4.67 29.75
CA ASN A 592 -4.31 3.79 28.74
C ASN A 592 -3.50 2.63 29.37
N PRO A 593 -4.05 1.41 29.45
CA PRO A 593 -3.37 0.29 30.09
C PRO A 593 -2.12 -0.14 29.31
N SER A 594 -2.08 0.08 27.99
CA SER A 594 -0.91 -0.24 27.17
C SER A 594 0.28 0.68 27.48
N ALA A 595 0.02 1.96 27.77
CA ALA A 595 1.05 2.90 28.21
C ALA A 595 1.58 2.52 29.60
N MET A 596 0.69 2.22 30.54
CA MET A 596 1.07 1.78 31.89
C MET A 596 1.92 0.51 31.85
N ARG A 597 1.55 -0.47 31.02
CA ARG A 597 2.32 -1.71 30.86
C ARG A 597 3.73 -1.47 30.35
N ARG A 598 3.90 -0.61 29.32
CA ARG A 598 5.24 -0.27 28.79
C ARG A 598 6.06 0.54 29.79
N ALA A 599 5.42 1.48 30.50
CA ALA A 599 6.08 2.22 31.57
C ALA A 599 6.53 1.27 32.69
N SER A 600 5.68 0.33 33.10
CA SER A 600 6.03 -0.63 34.15
C SER A 600 7.17 -1.56 33.72
N GLU A 601 7.19 -2.03 32.47
CA GLU A 601 8.28 -2.83 31.91
C GLU A 601 9.62 -2.07 31.95
N ALA A 602 9.59 -0.78 31.58
CA ALA A 602 10.76 0.08 31.68
C ALA A 602 11.20 0.29 33.15
N MET A 603 10.26 0.50 34.09
CA MET A 603 10.54 0.63 35.54
C MET A 603 11.12 -0.67 36.12
N ILE A 604 10.63 -1.83 35.68
CA ILE A 604 11.20 -3.13 36.02
C ILE A 604 12.67 -3.21 35.57
N GLY A 605 12.97 -2.79 34.35
CA GLY A 605 14.34 -2.74 33.83
C GLY A 605 15.26 -1.80 34.61
N LEU A 606 14.69 -0.70 35.17
CA LEU A 606 15.39 0.24 36.06
C LEU A 606 15.44 -0.22 37.52
N SER A 607 14.82 -1.36 37.86
CA SER A 607 14.64 -1.87 39.22
C SER A 607 13.80 -0.97 40.15
N GLU A 608 12.95 -0.13 39.57
CA GLU A 608 12.01 0.75 40.29
C GLU A 608 10.70 0.00 40.58
N TRP A 609 10.79 -1.06 41.43
CA TRP A 609 9.71 -2.03 41.65
C TRP A 609 8.42 -1.41 42.15
N SER A 610 8.49 -0.38 43.04
CA SER A 610 7.31 0.26 43.62
C SER A 610 6.49 0.99 42.57
N GLN A 611 7.14 1.71 41.65
CA GLN A 611 6.46 2.43 40.59
C GLN A 611 5.86 1.44 39.57
N ALA A 612 6.60 0.36 39.26
CA ALA A 612 6.10 -0.70 38.39
C ALA A 612 4.83 -1.36 38.95
N ILE A 613 4.80 -1.64 40.26
CA ILE A 613 3.61 -2.20 40.93
C ILE A 613 2.42 -1.25 40.77
N GLU A 614 2.57 0.04 41.10
CA GLU A 614 1.50 1.02 40.99
C GLU A 614 0.94 1.11 39.57
N LEU A 615 1.80 1.16 38.58
CA LEU A 615 1.38 1.20 37.16
C LEU A 615 0.66 -0.07 36.73
N LEU A 616 1.10 -1.25 37.17
CA LEU A 616 0.47 -2.52 36.83
C LEU A 616 -0.87 -2.71 37.57
N GLU A 617 -0.97 -2.31 38.84
CA GLU A 617 -2.22 -2.32 39.57
C GLU A 617 -3.25 -1.40 38.90
N ASN A 618 -2.85 -0.18 38.51
CA ASN A 618 -3.72 0.73 37.76
C ASN A 618 -4.11 0.17 36.38
N SER A 619 -3.18 -0.49 35.68
CA SER A 619 -3.49 -1.14 34.40
C SER A 619 -4.52 -2.25 34.54
N LEU A 620 -4.42 -3.05 35.63
CA LEU A 620 -5.33 -4.16 35.91
C LEU A 620 -6.70 -3.70 36.41
N LEU A 621 -6.83 -2.49 36.99
CA LEU A 621 -8.14 -1.90 37.27
C LEU A 621 -8.95 -1.61 36.00
N ILE A 622 -8.30 -1.40 34.89
CA ILE A 622 -8.94 -1.14 33.58
C ILE A 622 -9.14 -2.43 32.80
N ASP A 623 -8.13 -3.31 32.80
CA ASP A 623 -8.07 -4.57 32.07
C ASP A 623 -7.80 -5.72 33.05
N GLU A 624 -8.84 -6.09 33.82
CA GLU A 624 -8.76 -7.07 34.93
C GLU A 624 -8.27 -8.44 34.49
N GLY A 625 -8.50 -8.84 33.23
CA GLY A 625 -8.16 -10.16 32.69
C GLY A 625 -6.80 -10.25 32.04
N HIS A 626 -5.95 -9.22 32.05
CA HIS A 626 -4.70 -9.23 31.31
C HIS A 626 -3.60 -10.05 32.00
N VAL A 627 -3.53 -11.34 31.69
CA VAL A 627 -2.61 -12.32 32.28
C VAL A 627 -1.11 -11.92 32.21
N PRO A 628 -0.57 -11.32 31.13
CA PRO A 628 0.81 -10.83 31.14
C PRO A 628 1.08 -9.75 32.19
N SER A 629 0.14 -8.81 32.43
CA SER A 629 0.28 -7.79 33.50
C SER A 629 0.26 -8.41 34.89
N MET A 630 -0.62 -9.39 35.14
CA MET A 630 -0.64 -10.14 36.40
C MET A 630 0.68 -10.85 36.64
N THR A 631 1.28 -11.43 35.59
CA THR A 631 2.57 -12.13 35.68
C THR A 631 3.72 -11.15 35.98
N MET A 632 3.73 -9.96 35.35
CA MET A 632 4.73 -8.93 35.64
C MET A 632 4.56 -8.38 37.06
N LEU A 633 3.31 -8.10 37.48
CA LEU A 633 3.01 -7.63 38.83
C LEU A 633 3.48 -8.64 39.90
N SER A 634 3.20 -9.91 39.69
CA SER A 634 3.61 -10.97 40.60
C SER A 634 5.15 -11.04 40.74
N SER A 635 5.88 -10.86 39.63
CA SER A 635 7.33 -10.78 39.65
C SER A 635 7.83 -9.57 40.46
N CYS A 636 7.18 -8.42 40.35
CA CYS A 636 7.52 -7.21 41.14
C CYS A 636 7.19 -7.41 42.64
N LEU A 637 6.04 -8.00 42.95
CA LEU A 637 5.62 -8.33 44.31
C LEU A 637 6.61 -9.29 44.98
N LEU A 638 7.09 -10.29 44.27
CA LEU A 638 8.11 -11.22 44.77
C LEU A 638 9.40 -10.49 45.11
N ARG A 639 9.89 -9.61 44.19
CA ARG A 639 11.09 -8.80 44.44
C ARG A 639 10.98 -7.84 45.61
N THR A 640 9.76 -7.42 45.99
CA THR A 640 9.49 -6.58 47.14
C THR A 640 9.14 -7.35 48.40
N GLY A 641 9.24 -8.69 48.38
CA GLY A 641 8.98 -9.57 49.54
C GLY A 641 7.49 -9.82 49.83
N ARG A 642 6.61 -9.51 48.90
CA ARG A 642 5.14 -9.69 49.00
C ARG A 642 4.73 -11.03 48.34
N GLY A 643 5.36 -12.12 48.74
CA GLY A 643 5.23 -13.42 48.09
C GLY A 643 3.85 -14.05 48.10
N GLU A 644 3.09 -13.90 49.21
CA GLU A 644 1.70 -14.39 49.32
C GLU A 644 0.79 -13.72 48.29
N GLN A 645 0.90 -12.42 48.12
CA GLN A 645 0.12 -11.67 47.12
C GLN A 645 0.53 -12.05 45.68
N ALA A 646 1.82 -12.33 45.47
CA ALA A 646 2.30 -12.83 44.17
C ALA A 646 1.68 -14.20 43.85
N GLU A 647 1.59 -15.11 44.85
CA GLU A 647 0.99 -16.44 44.66
C GLU A 647 -0.51 -16.33 44.34
N GLU A 648 -1.25 -15.48 45.04
CA GLU A 648 -2.68 -15.23 44.78
C GLU A 648 -2.90 -14.72 43.35
N MET A 649 -2.13 -13.71 42.92
CA MET A 649 -2.21 -13.14 41.60
C MET A 649 -1.89 -14.17 40.50
N LEU A 650 -0.88 -15.01 40.68
CA LEU A 650 -0.51 -16.07 39.74
C LEU A 650 -1.57 -17.18 39.69
N ASN A 651 -2.19 -17.51 40.81
CA ASN A 651 -3.31 -18.46 40.85
C ASN A 651 -4.48 -17.94 40.00
N GLU A 652 -4.81 -16.65 40.13
CA GLU A 652 -5.85 -16.02 39.32
C GLU A 652 -5.47 -15.96 37.83
N ALA A 653 -4.24 -15.60 37.51
CA ALA A 653 -3.73 -15.58 36.13
C ALA A 653 -3.85 -16.97 35.47
N ILE A 654 -3.49 -18.04 36.18
CA ILE A 654 -3.62 -19.43 35.70
C ILE A 654 -5.09 -19.85 35.56
N ARG A 655 -5.98 -19.35 36.44
CA ARG A 655 -7.41 -19.63 36.35
C ARG A 655 -8.03 -18.98 35.10
N ILE A 656 -7.59 -17.77 34.74
CA ILE A 656 -8.08 -17.02 33.56
C ILE A 656 -7.60 -17.72 32.28
N ASP A 657 -6.30 -17.99 32.17
CA ASP A 657 -5.72 -18.64 31.01
C ASP A 657 -4.66 -19.67 31.42
N PRO A 658 -5.04 -20.94 31.56
CA PRO A 658 -4.11 -22.02 31.93
C PRO A 658 -3.13 -22.40 30.80
N GLY A 659 -3.35 -21.93 29.54
CA GLY A 659 -2.49 -22.20 28.39
C GLY A 659 -1.26 -21.30 28.31
N GLN A 660 -1.19 -20.24 29.10
CA GLN A 660 -0.01 -19.36 29.09
C GLN A 660 1.11 -19.90 29.98
N SER A 661 2.30 -20.05 29.40
CA SER A 661 3.51 -20.54 30.10
C SER A 661 4.03 -19.57 31.18
N GLY A 662 3.81 -18.26 31.02
CA GLY A 662 4.34 -17.21 31.91
C GLY A 662 3.94 -17.37 33.37
N PRO A 663 2.65 -17.44 33.72
CA PRO A 663 2.18 -17.58 35.09
C PRO A 663 2.71 -18.85 35.79
N TRP A 664 2.70 -20.00 35.10
CA TRP A 664 3.25 -21.24 35.59
C TRP A 664 4.74 -21.12 35.90
N SER A 665 5.54 -20.55 34.98
CA SER A 665 6.98 -20.33 35.17
C SER A 665 7.27 -19.37 36.34
N CYS A 666 6.48 -18.30 36.51
CA CYS A 666 6.64 -17.36 37.62
C CYS A 666 6.28 -18.01 38.97
N ARG A 667 5.17 -18.79 39.01
CA ARG A 667 4.77 -19.48 40.25
C ARG A 667 5.76 -20.63 40.60
N GLY A 668 6.27 -21.34 39.62
CA GLY A 668 7.35 -22.28 39.80
C GLY A 668 8.60 -21.63 40.39
N SER A 669 8.97 -20.44 39.91
CA SER A 669 10.10 -19.67 40.46
C SER A 669 9.85 -19.18 41.89
N LEU A 670 8.64 -18.75 42.21
CA LEU A 670 8.20 -18.36 43.55
C LEU A 670 8.31 -19.58 44.51
N TYR A 671 7.85 -20.75 44.09
CA TYR A 671 7.96 -21.98 44.88
C TYR A 671 9.41 -22.40 45.09
N LEU A 672 10.33 -22.14 44.16
CA LEU A 672 11.76 -22.35 44.36
C LEU A 672 12.33 -21.46 45.46
N GLU A 673 11.94 -20.18 45.51
CA GLU A 673 12.36 -19.25 46.56
C GLU A 673 11.86 -19.70 47.96
N PHE A 674 10.65 -20.26 48.02
CA PHE A 674 10.08 -20.81 49.25
C PHE A 674 10.51 -22.27 49.54
N ASN A 675 11.44 -22.84 48.77
CA ASN A 675 11.94 -24.19 48.89
C ASN A 675 10.83 -25.28 48.74
N ARG A 676 9.75 -24.97 48.04
CA ARG A 676 8.63 -25.88 47.73
C ARG A 676 8.94 -26.64 46.43
N ILE A 677 9.97 -27.54 46.47
CA ILE A 677 10.58 -28.11 45.27
C ILE A 677 9.60 -28.93 44.44
N ALA A 678 8.72 -29.75 45.05
CA ALA A 678 7.80 -30.62 44.30
C ALA A 678 6.75 -29.78 43.50
N GLU A 679 6.26 -28.71 44.10
CA GLU A 679 5.29 -27.82 43.47
C GLU A 679 5.96 -26.98 42.38
N ALA A 680 7.19 -26.52 42.62
CA ALA A 680 8.00 -25.83 41.63
C ALA A 680 8.24 -26.69 40.37
N THR A 681 8.60 -27.97 40.57
CA THR A 681 8.80 -28.89 39.45
C THR A 681 7.53 -29.08 38.64
N SER A 682 6.40 -29.33 39.32
CA SER A 682 5.09 -29.50 38.66
C SER A 682 4.69 -28.26 37.83
N ASP A 683 4.88 -27.06 38.37
CA ASP A 683 4.55 -25.84 37.66
C ASP A 683 5.50 -25.56 36.49
N LEU A 684 6.77 -25.77 36.63
CA LEU A 684 7.74 -25.62 35.56
C LEU A 684 7.53 -26.64 34.42
N GLU A 685 7.14 -27.89 34.75
CA GLU A 685 6.75 -28.87 33.74
C GLU A 685 5.52 -28.41 32.95
N LYS A 686 4.51 -27.87 33.64
CA LYS A 686 3.34 -27.24 32.97
C LYS A 686 3.71 -26.04 32.12
N ALA A 687 4.61 -25.18 32.60
CA ALA A 687 5.12 -24.06 31.83
C ALA A 687 5.81 -24.52 30.53
N TRP A 688 6.58 -25.62 30.62
CA TRP A 688 7.23 -26.22 29.46
C TRP A 688 6.24 -26.89 28.49
N GLU A 689 5.20 -27.57 29.03
CA GLU A 689 4.14 -28.15 28.20
C GLU A 689 3.40 -27.07 27.38
N CYS A 690 3.13 -25.90 27.99
CA CYS A 690 2.49 -24.78 27.33
C CYS A 690 3.39 -24.13 26.26
N ASP A 691 4.70 -24.00 26.52
CA ASP A 691 5.66 -23.46 25.57
C ASP A 691 7.01 -24.18 25.65
N PRO A 692 7.23 -25.20 24.79
CA PRO A 692 8.46 -25.97 24.75
C PRO A 692 9.72 -25.21 24.30
N ARG A 693 9.56 -23.96 23.78
CA ARG A 693 10.68 -23.14 23.30
C ARG A 693 11.27 -22.21 24.36
N ARG A 694 10.76 -22.26 25.57
CA ARG A 694 11.26 -21.45 26.69
C ARG A 694 12.52 -22.05 27.31
N SER A 695 13.68 -21.52 26.89
CA SER A 695 14.99 -21.94 27.43
C SER A 695 15.13 -21.68 28.93
N ASP A 696 14.57 -20.57 29.46
CA ASP A 696 14.60 -20.22 30.89
C ASP A 696 13.90 -21.27 31.79
N VAL A 697 12.79 -21.84 31.32
CA VAL A 697 12.06 -22.90 32.01
C VAL A 697 12.86 -24.19 31.99
N LEU A 698 13.43 -24.57 30.82
CA LEU A 698 14.28 -25.74 30.68
C LEU A 698 15.51 -25.67 31.56
N MET A 699 16.17 -24.52 31.67
CA MET A 699 17.32 -24.31 32.58
C MET A 699 16.92 -24.51 34.03
N LYS A 700 15.80 -23.96 34.48
CA LYS A 700 15.33 -24.17 35.87
C LYS A 700 14.98 -25.60 36.17
N LEU A 701 14.35 -26.32 35.24
CA LEU A 701 14.09 -27.75 35.38
C LEU A 701 15.39 -28.55 35.45
N ALA A 702 16.36 -28.26 34.59
CA ALA A 702 17.66 -28.92 34.60
C ALA A 702 18.40 -28.70 35.92
N GLU A 703 18.40 -27.49 36.46
CA GLU A 703 18.99 -27.19 37.78
C GLU A 703 18.29 -27.93 38.92
N LEU A 704 16.96 -28.10 38.87
CA LEU A 704 16.20 -28.86 39.85
C LEU A 704 16.55 -30.36 39.80
N GLU A 705 16.63 -30.93 38.59
CA GLU A 705 17.02 -32.30 38.36
C GLU A 705 18.47 -32.56 38.83
N GLU A 706 19.37 -31.59 38.61
CA GLU A 706 20.74 -31.67 39.19
C GLU A 706 20.73 -31.69 40.73
N ARG A 707 19.94 -30.81 41.38
CA ARG A 707 19.81 -30.77 42.83
C ARG A 707 19.20 -32.06 43.41
N ALA A 708 18.30 -32.68 42.64
CA ALA A 708 17.73 -33.99 42.97
C ALA A 708 18.68 -35.16 42.74
N GLY A 709 19.82 -34.92 42.08
CA GLY A 709 20.80 -35.95 41.72
C GLY A 709 20.43 -36.75 40.48
N ASP A 710 19.37 -36.36 39.76
CA ASP A 710 19.03 -36.97 38.48
C ASP A 710 19.82 -36.34 37.33
N PHE A 711 21.11 -36.60 37.28
CA PHE A 711 22.02 -36.10 36.27
C PHE A 711 21.67 -36.59 34.85
N ARG A 712 20.89 -37.68 34.73
CA ARG A 712 20.46 -38.15 33.42
C ARG A 712 19.35 -37.24 32.83
N ALA A 713 18.33 -36.95 33.60
CA ALA A 713 17.26 -36.02 33.22
C ALA A 713 17.84 -34.62 32.95
N ALA A 714 18.66 -34.10 33.87
CA ALA A 714 19.32 -32.80 33.69
C ALA A 714 20.15 -32.73 32.41
N SER A 715 20.87 -33.79 32.04
CA SER A 715 21.62 -33.83 30.76
C SER A 715 20.71 -33.72 29.52
N ILE A 716 19.53 -34.30 29.59
CA ILE A 716 18.53 -34.16 28.49
C ILE A 716 18.05 -32.73 28.39
N ARG A 717 17.67 -32.10 29.52
CA ARG A 717 17.19 -30.69 29.55
C ARG A 717 18.27 -29.73 29.05
N TRP A 718 19.52 -29.87 29.51
CA TRP A 718 20.61 -29.00 29.03
C TRP A 718 20.88 -29.15 27.52
N ARG A 719 20.70 -30.36 26.95
CA ARG A 719 20.75 -30.55 25.50
C ARG A 719 19.61 -29.81 24.80
N GLN A 720 18.39 -29.92 25.32
CA GLN A 720 17.23 -29.17 24.76
C GLN A 720 17.46 -27.67 24.78
N VAL A 721 18.09 -27.10 25.82
CA VAL A 721 18.50 -25.70 25.84
C VAL A 721 19.48 -25.39 24.70
N LEU A 722 20.51 -26.25 24.49
CA LEU A 722 21.48 -26.05 23.42
C LEU A 722 20.92 -26.31 22.02
N ASP A 723 19.86 -27.11 21.90
CA ASP A 723 19.13 -27.26 20.63
C ASP A 723 18.35 -25.99 20.28
N LEU A 724 17.89 -25.24 21.29
CA LEU A 724 17.23 -23.93 21.11
C LEU A 724 18.23 -22.79 20.88
N ASP A 725 19.30 -22.76 21.69
CA ASP A 725 20.42 -21.81 21.57
C ASP A 725 21.77 -22.52 21.60
N PRO A 726 22.34 -22.86 20.43
CA PRO A 726 23.64 -23.50 20.34
C PRO A 726 24.80 -22.65 20.88
N THR A 727 24.62 -21.39 21.13
CA THR A 727 25.67 -20.44 21.58
C THR A 727 25.72 -20.27 23.10
N ASP A 728 24.72 -20.78 23.83
CA ASP A 728 24.64 -20.67 25.30
C ASP A 728 25.83 -21.37 25.98
N GLN A 729 26.75 -20.56 26.49
CA GLN A 729 27.96 -21.03 27.19
C GLN A 729 27.64 -21.63 28.56
N HIS A 730 26.59 -21.12 29.25
CA HIS A 730 26.17 -21.62 30.55
C HIS A 730 25.64 -23.04 30.42
N ALA A 731 24.68 -23.26 29.51
CA ALA A 731 24.12 -24.57 29.23
C ALA A 731 25.19 -25.58 28.79
N ARG A 732 26.15 -25.14 27.98
CA ARG A 732 27.28 -25.99 27.55
C ARG A 732 28.17 -26.42 28.74
N SER A 733 28.55 -25.47 29.58
CA SER A 733 29.35 -25.72 30.76
C SER A 733 28.64 -26.67 31.75
N ARG A 734 27.33 -26.43 32.01
CA ARG A 734 26.51 -27.26 32.89
C ARG A 734 26.38 -28.67 32.34
N LEU A 735 26.15 -28.83 31.04
CA LEU A 735 26.06 -30.15 30.40
C LEU A 735 27.35 -30.95 30.55
N GLU A 736 28.53 -30.31 30.46
CA GLU A 736 29.82 -30.99 30.69
C GLU A 736 29.97 -31.49 32.13
N VAL A 737 29.60 -30.66 33.11
CA VAL A 737 29.61 -30.99 34.53
C VAL A 737 28.69 -32.19 34.82
N VAL A 738 27.46 -32.13 34.34
CA VAL A 738 26.43 -33.14 34.53
C VAL A 738 26.84 -34.48 33.90
N ARG A 739 27.44 -34.45 32.71
CA ARG A 739 27.99 -35.65 32.05
C ARG A 739 29.15 -36.29 32.84
N ALA A 740 29.97 -35.50 33.49
CA ALA A 740 31.05 -36.00 34.36
C ALA A 740 30.51 -36.63 35.62
N MET A 741 29.34 -36.20 36.14
CA MET A 741 28.70 -36.72 37.34
C MET A 741 27.80 -37.94 37.10
N ALA A 742 27.40 -38.21 35.85
CA ALA A 742 26.61 -39.37 35.46
C ALA A 742 27.49 -40.49 34.87
N PRO A 743 28.13 -41.34 35.69
CA PRO A 743 29.01 -42.41 35.21
C PRO A 743 28.15 -43.49 34.52
N GLY A 744 28.17 -43.55 33.20
CA GLY A 744 27.56 -44.64 32.43
C GLY A 744 26.86 -44.28 31.12
N THR A 745 26.83 -43.01 30.68
CA THR A 745 26.21 -42.62 29.43
C THR A 745 27.23 -42.24 28.36
N THR A 746 28.09 -43.19 27.97
CA THR A 746 28.76 -43.13 26.67
C THR A 746 27.80 -43.63 25.59
N GLU A 747 26.80 -42.86 25.25
CA GLU A 747 26.10 -43.07 23.98
C GLU A 747 27.02 -42.63 22.82
N ARG A 748 27.40 -43.63 22.00
CA ARG A 748 28.08 -43.39 20.73
C ARG A 748 27.31 -42.41 19.90
N VAL A 749 27.88 -41.22 19.70
CA VAL A 749 27.42 -40.27 18.73
C VAL A 749 27.53 -40.91 17.34
N HIS A 750 26.44 -41.40 16.80
CA HIS A 750 26.33 -41.63 15.37
C HIS A 750 26.09 -40.29 14.71
N LEU A 751 27.18 -39.64 14.30
CA LEU A 751 27.18 -38.64 13.27
C LEU A 751 26.54 -39.26 12.01
N ARG A 752 25.33 -38.78 11.67
CA ARG A 752 24.75 -38.91 10.36
C ARG A 752 24.38 -37.54 9.82
#